data_71f80549cbf87934942e956febf30671
#
_entry.id   71f80549cbf87934942e956febf30671
#
_cell.length_a   1.000
_cell.length_b   1.000
_cell.length_c   1.000
_cell.angle_alpha   90.00
_cell.angle_beta   90.00
_cell.angle_gamma   90.00
#
_symmetry.space_group_name_H-M   'P 1'
#
loop_
_entity.id
_entity.type
_entity.pdbx_description
1 polymer ?
#
loop_
_entity_poly.entity_id
_entity_poly.type
_entity_poly.pdbx_seq_one_letter_code
_entity_poly.pdbx_strand_id
1 'polypeptide(L)'
;MSAVPPYRLRPLLHLSLLLTLSSSPLFISNSWAETSGRRAYEVPAGSLSAALTRFAGLAGVNLSVDPALVNGRNSAGLSGDFAVEEGFARLLQGSGLQLMPVGEQAYTLVPTPSSGSLELAPTSILGAGGTTDGQAYAGGQVARRGSQGMLGARDFMDTPFSMTTYTQEAVKNQQARTLGDLIASDPSVRATNPAGGRYEQFTIRGLSLFNSDVSYNGLYGILPTYTIDMEMAERVDILKGPSQLVNGISPRGSVGGGINVVPKRATDKPITEFTGSYASDSQVGGAVDIARRFGDEDKFGIRFNGVKQSGDTTWDHQSVDRQMAVLGLDFRGERLRLSTDIGHTERNTDAPQERVQIGPNAKVPNANDVRDNYAQSWSKARTEDTFGMVNAEYDVNDSVMLYGGVGARKSDHDFLRHAVSITNNAGDFSVQPRDFTRDENVRTATAGVRNWFKTGPVSHEVNLAASYFYMDFENGGARYAASPSNLFNPVDTPTPSNPTRRDDKVYTENRFSGLALSDTLGFFDDRLLLTLGARWQRVKVDDWTNNVKGDTAYDEEKVSPSGGILYKVTDELSVYANYMEGLSQGKIAPSTSINEDEIFPPFISRQVEVGAKYDLGSFAFTGSVFRIKQPAYETNAASRVFGPNGKRENNGVELTIFGEPLKGFRLLGGVMYIDSELKNTTGGTFDGNRAPATPEYNVNVGAEWDVPTVQGLTLTGRGIYTSSQYLDQANTKDIDSSERFDVGARYAFKVDQKTVTLRANVENVMDKRYWSSAGASDDSEPGLTLATPRTYLISATVGF
;
A
#
# COMPACT_ATOMS: atom_id res chain seq x y z
N MET A 1 -55.76 -13.89 18.42
CA MET A 1 -54.95 -14.13 19.65
C MET A 1 -53.79 -15.02 19.24
N SER A 2 -52.74 -14.47 18.71
CA SER A 2 -51.51 -15.18 18.27
C SER A 2 -50.37 -14.60 19.12
N ALA A 3 -49.71 -15.49 19.85
CA ALA A 3 -48.64 -15.18 20.79
C ALA A 3 -47.35 -14.92 20.04
N VAL A 4 -46.71 -13.81 20.38
CA VAL A 4 -45.34 -13.43 19.99
C VAL A 4 -44.35 -14.28 20.81
N PRO A 5 -43.34 -14.94 20.25
CA PRO A 5 -42.31 -15.61 21.03
C PRO A 5 -41.29 -14.61 21.58
N PRO A 6 -40.71 -14.87 22.75
CA PRO A 6 -39.82 -13.92 23.41
C PRO A 6 -38.43 -13.96 22.79
N TYR A 7 -37.90 -12.77 22.55
CA TYR A 7 -36.49 -12.51 22.20
C TYR A 7 -35.55 -13.09 23.26
N ARG A 8 -34.71 -14.07 22.86
CA ARG A 8 -33.57 -14.51 23.67
C ARG A 8 -32.42 -13.51 23.49
N LEU A 9 -32.20 -12.69 24.50
CA LEU A 9 -30.96 -11.97 24.72
C LEU A 9 -29.82 -12.99 24.90
N ARG A 10 -28.88 -13.01 23.99
CA ARG A 10 -27.58 -13.66 24.20
C ARG A 10 -26.71 -12.75 25.06
N PRO A 11 -26.01 -13.27 26.07
CA PRO A 11 -25.14 -12.45 26.91
C PRO A 11 -23.96 -11.95 26.10
N LEU A 12 -23.79 -10.63 26.07
CA LEU A 12 -22.55 -9.95 25.73
C LEU A 12 -21.48 -10.39 26.74
N LEU A 13 -20.52 -11.17 26.32
CA LEU A 13 -19.28 -11.33 27.06
C LEU A 13 -18.58 -9.98 27.06
N HIS A 14 -18.73 -9.27 28.16
CA HIS A 14 -17.91 -8.12 28.49
C HIS A 14 -16.48 -8.59 28.70
N LEU A 15 -15.62 -8.39 27.71
CA LEU A 15 -14.18 -8.32 27.92
C LEU A 15 -13.89 -6.94 28.52
N SER A 16 -14.22 -6.79 29.81
CA SER A 16 -13.79 -5.67 30.62
C SER A 16 -12.28 -5.85 30.86
N LEU A 17 -11.46 -5.21 30.00
CA LEU A 17 -10.09 -4.89 30.35
C LEU A 17 -10.15 -3.79 31.41
N LEU A 18 -10.31 -4.21 32.68
CA LEU A 18 -10.13 -3.38 33.84
C LEU A 18 -8.68 -2.91 33.88
N LEU A 19 -8.40 -1.77 33.30
CA LEU A 19 -7.32 -0.92 33.74
C LEU A 19 -7.73 -0.41 35.15
N THR A 20 -7.41 -1.16 36.17
CA THR A 20 -7.33 -0.66 37.51
C THR A 20 -6.17 0.34 37.55
N LEU A 21 -6.50 1.61 37.35
CA LEU A 21 -5.70 2.71 37.82
C LEU A 21 -5.75 2.66 39.35
N SER A 22 -4.83 1.90 39.95
CA SER A 22 -4.49 2.08 41.36
C SER A 22 -3.89 3.48 41.48
N SER A 23 -4.65 4.39 42.10
CA SER A 23 -4.13 5.67 42.56
C SER A 23 -3.16 5.44 43.73
N SER A 24 -1.94 5.06 43.40
CA SER A 24 -0.79 5.29 44.26
C SER A 24 -0.32 6.71 44.02
N PRO A 25 -0.09 7.54 45.03
CA PRO A 25 0.52 8.83 44.86
C PRO A 25 1.92 8.58 44.31
N LEU A 26 2.11 8.86 43.01
CA LEU A 26 3.44 9.02 42.45
C LEU A 26 4.10 10.16 43.21
N PHE A 27 4.96 9.81 44.13
CA PHE A 27 6.03 10.70 44.53
C PHE A 27 6.71 11.10 43.23
N ILE A 28 6.48 12.33 42.82
CA ILE A 28 7.33 13.02 41.86
C ILE A 28 8.69 13.06 42.54
N SER A 29 9.51 12.06 42.28
CA SER A 29 10.94 12.23 42.43
C SER A 29 11.31 13.28 41.42
N ASN A 30 11.56 14.50 41.90
CA ASN A 30 12.30 15.49 41.17
C ASN A 30 13.56 14.80 40.67
N SER A 31 13.53 14.31 39.41
CA SER A 31 14.77 14.12 38.68
C SER A 31 15.36 15.53 38.65
N TRP A 32 16.48 15.66 39.22
CA TRP A 32 17.28 16.84 39.17
C TRP A 32 17.47 17.19 37.69
N ALA A 33 16.75 18.21 37.23
CA ALA A 33 17.27 19.05 36.21
C ALA A 33 18.58 19.56 36.83
N GLU A 34 19.71 19.15 36.27
CA GLU A 34 20.95 19.85 36.49
C GLU A 34 20.63 21.30 36.23
N THR A 35 20.62 22.10 37.28
CA THR A 35 20.61 23.54 37.19
C THR A 35 21.89 23.88 36.42
N SER A 36 21.73 24.13 35.12
CA SER A 36 22.78 24.78 34.30
C SER A 36 23.17 26.01 35.03
N GLY A 37 24.35 25.99 35.70
CA GLY A 37 24.77 27.03 36.59
C GLY A 37 24.82 28.37 35.85
N ARG A 38 23.97 29.35 36.22
CA ARG A 38 24.08 30.71 35.72
C ARG A 38 25.43 31.26 36.15
N ARG A 39 26.13 31.87 35.25
CA ARG A 39 27.42 32.52 35.47
C ARG A 39 27.37 33.95 34.95
N ALA A 40 28.16 34.82 35.59
CA ALA A 40 28.37 36.17 35.10
C ALA A 40 29.25 36.18 33.85
N TYR A 41 28.71 36.75 32.77
CA TYR A 41 29.43 36.90 31.51
C TYR A 41 29.47 38.38 31.11
N GLU A 42 30.59 38.77 30.49
CA GLU A 42 30.80 40.10 29.93
C GLU A 42 31.39 39.97 28.52
N VAL A 43 30.51 40.17 27.51
CA VAL A 43 30.88 40.14 26.11
C VAL A 43 30.54 41.50 25.49
N PRO A 44 31.52 42.26 25.01
CA PRO A 44 31.25 43.58 24.42
C PRO A 44 30.48 43.48 23.11
N ALA A 45 29.74 44.55 22.79
CA ALA A 45 29.11 44.70 21.48
C ALA A 45 30.15 44.69 20.36
N GLY A 46 29.82 44.09 19.21
CA GLY A 46 30.76 44.02 18.09
C GLY A 46 30.31 43.05 17.03
N SER A 47 31.24 42.56 16.19
CA SER A 47 30.86 41.55 15.19
C SER A 47 30.29 40.28 15.84
N LEU A 48 29.21 39.73 15.27
CA LEU A 48 28.54 38.56 15.82
C LEU A 48 29.50 37.36 15.96
N SER A 49 30.40 37.16 15.01
CA SER A 49 31.41 36.11 15.06
C SER A 49 32.32 36.22 16.28
N ALA A 50 32.84 37.44 16.55
CA ALA A 50 33.72 37.68 17.69
C ALA A 50 32.98 37.50 19.04
N ALA A 51 31.74 38.02 19.13
CA ALA A 51 30.91 37.89 20.34
C ALA A 51 30.59 36.43 20.67
N LEU A 52 30.20 35.63 19.66
CA LEU A 52 29.89 34.21 19.82
C LEU A 52 31.11 33.38 20.21
N THR A 53 32.25 33.60 19.55
CA THR A 53 33.51 32.90 19.87
C THR A 53 33.97 33.21 21.30
N ARG A 54 33.88 34.51 21.73
CA ARG A 54 34.23 34.92 23.07
C ARG A 54 33.32 34.30 24.13
N PHE A 55 32.01 34.30 23.88
CA PHE A 55 31.04 33.71 24.80
C PHE A 55 31.19 32.20 24.90
N ALA A 56 31.37 31.48 23.79
CA ALA A 56 31.62 30.05 23.79
C ALA A 56 32.87 29.68 24.60
N GLY A 57 33.96 30.45 24.44
CA GLY A 57 35.17 30.27 25.23
C GLY A 57 34.98 30.52 26.74
N LEU A 58 34.21 31.53 27.13
CA LEU A 58 33.89 31.84 28.53
C LEU A 58 32.94 30.79 29.14
N ALA A 59 32.02 30.25 28.34
CA ALA A 59 31.05 29.22 28.74
C ALA A 59 31.66 27.83 28.78
N GLY A 60 32.82 27.60 28.14
CA GLY A 60 33.47 26.27 28.08
C GLY A 60 32.79 25.28 27.13
N VAL A 61 32.11 25.81 26.08
CA VAL A 61 31.36 24.98 25.12
C VAL A 61 31.97 25.06 23.72
N ASN A 62 31.78 24.02 22.93
CA ASN A 62 32.19 23.97 21.55
C ASN A 62 31.11 24.58 20.64
N LEU A 63 31.45 25.59 19.88
CA LEU A 63 30.54 26.20 18.91
C LEU A 63 31.13 26.08 17.50
N SER A 64 30.43 25.33 16.64
CA SER A 64 30.73 25.27 15.21
C SER A 64 29.91 26.33 14.48
N VAL A 65 30.60 27.23 13.77
CA VAL A 65 29.95 28.35 13.06
C VAL A 65 30.40 28.36 11.61
N ASP A 66 29.45 28.31 10.69
CA ASP A 66 29.73 28.59 9.28
C ASP A 66 30.01 30.09 9.14
N PRO A 67 31.23 30.49 8.68
CA PRO A 67 31.59 31.88 8.51
C PRO A 67 30.61 32.66 7.62
N ALA A 68 29.97 32.03 6.65
CA ALA A 68 29.00 32.66 5.76
C ALA A 68 27.75 33.16 6.50
N LEU A 69 27.34 32.49 7.58
CA LEU A 69 26.15 32.83 8.35
C LEU A 69 26.34 34.06 9.25
N VAL A 70 27.53 34.33 9.70
CA VAL A 70 27.84 35.40 10.69
C VAL A 70 28.55 36.58 10.08
N ASN A 71 29.00 36.47 8.84
CA ASN A 71 29.74 37.55 8.16
C ASN A 71 28.87 38.82 7.98
N GLY A 72 29.39 39.96 8.35
CA GLY A 72 28.69 41.26 8.26
C GLY A 72 27.60 41.51 9.30
N ARG A 73 27.37 40.59 10.24
CA ARG A 73 26.37 40.72 11.33
C ARG A 73 27.02 41.21 12.62
N ASN A 74 26.24 41.98 13.41
CA ASN A 74 26.69 42.53 14.70
C ASN A 74 25.82 41.98 15.84
N SER A 75 26.42 41.89 17.04
CA SER A 75 25.74 41.58 18.30
C SER A 75 25.78 42.78 19.23
N ALA A 76 24.71 42.99 20.00
CA ALA A 76 24.64 44.02 21.04
C ALA A 76 25.54 43.73 22.25
N GLY A 77 26.20 42.56 22.29
CA GLY A 77 26.96 42.10 23.44
C GLY A 77 26.08 41.51 24.56
N LEU A 78 26.68 41.09 25.65
CA LEU A 78 26.05 40.44 26.78
C LEU A 78 26.76 40.87 28.08
N SER A 79 25.97 41.29 29.10
CA SER A 79 26.52 41.58 30.44
C SER A 79 25.50 41.17 31.48
N GLY A 80 25.87 40.28 32.42
CA GLY A 80 25.02 39.76 33.48
C GLY A 80 25.14 38.26 33.68
N ASP A 81 24.23 37.69 34.51
CA ASP A 81 24.18 36.28 34.86
C ASP A 81 23.25 35.50 33.92
N PHE A 82 23.79 34.58 33.14
CA PHE A 82 23.04 33.81 32.16
C PHE A 82 23.40 32.31 32.25
N ALA A 83 22.44 31.46 31.85
CA ALA A 83 22.71 30.09 31.44
C ALA A 83 23.33 30.12 30.02
N VAL A 84 24.04 29.07 29.63
CA VAL A 84 24.76 29.02 28.34
C VAL A 84 23.84 29.28 27.14
N GLU A 85 22.70 28.57 27.10
CA GLU A 85 21.73 28.72 26.00
C GLU A 85 21.05 30.07 25.98
N GLU A 86 20.73 30.64 27.16
CA GLU A 86 20.16 31.96 27.30
C GLU A 86 21.14 33.05 26.83
N GLY A 87 22.44 32.91 27.14
CA GLY A 87 23.48 33.81 26.67
C GLY A 87 23.63 33.81 25.15
N PHE A 88 23.64 32.64 24.52
CA PHE A 88 23.64 32.53 23.07
C PHE A 88 22.37 33.13 22.45
N ALA A 89 21.19 32.83 22.98
CA ALA A 89 19.92 33.39 22.47
C ALA A 89 19.96 34.94 22.50
N ARG A 90 20.55 35.51 23.55
CA ARG A 90 20.70 36.98 23.67
C ARG A 90 21.67 37.57 22.65
N LEU A 91 22.81 36.91 22.42
CA LEU A 91 23.80 37.35 21.43
C LEU A 91 23.28 37.23 20.00
N LEU A 92 22.40 36.26 19.75
CA LEU A 92 21.80 35.98 18.44
C LEU A 92 20.55 36.82 18.17
N GLN A 93 20.08 37.62 19.12
CA GLN A 93 18.85 38.40 18.99
C GLN A 93 18.94 39.38 17.79
N GLY A 94 17.99 39.26 16.85
CA GLY A 94 17.95 40.07 15.62
C GLY A 94 18.90 39.60 14.51
N SER A 95 19.66 38.54 14.71
CA SER A 95 20.57 38.00 13.68
C SER A 95 19.85 37.07 12.67
N GLY A 96 18.63 36.62 12.94
CA GLY A 96 17.95 35.59 12.11
C GLY A 96 18.62 34.20 12.20
N LEU A 97 19.38 33.94 13.28
CA LEU A 97 20.04 32.68 13.56
C LEU A 97 19.57 32.15 14.90
N GLN A 98 19.54 30.82 15.03
CA GLN A 98 19.26 30.14 16.28
C GLN A 98 20.34 29.10 16.60
N LEU A 99 20.50 28.79 17.89
CA LEU A 99 21.43 27.80 18.38
C LEU A 99 20.80 26.41 18.29
N MET A 100 21.54 25.41 17.79
CA MET A 100 21.13 24.02 17.74
C MET A 100 22.18 23.14 18.44
N PRO A 101 21.81 22.33 19.45
CA PRO A 101 22.73 21.39 20.08
C PRO A 101 23.06 20.25 19.10
N VAL A 102 24.35 19.87 19.03
CA VAL A 102 24.86 18.78 18.17
C VAL A 102 25.62 17.69 18.97
N GLY A 103 25.70 17.85 20.30
CA GLY A 103 26.33 16.92 21.21
C GLY A 103 26.39 17.47 22.65
N GLU A 104 26.97 16.74 23.59
CA GLU A 104 27.21 17.22 24.96
C GLU A 104 28.14 18.43 24.90
N GLN A 105 27.65 19.63 25.36
CA GLN A 105 28.35 20.90 25.32
C GLN A 105 28.86 21.31 23.94
N ALA A 106 28.22 20.83 22.85
CA ALA A 106 28.55 21.20 21.48
C ALA A 106 27.33 21.79 20.76
N TYR A 107 27.47 22.91 20.09
CA TYR A 107 26.42 23.66 19.44
C TYR A 107 26.83 24.09 18.03
N THR A 108 25.79 24.27 17.15
CA THR A 108 25.95 24.90 15.84
C THR A 108 24.90 25.99 15.63
N LEU A 109 25.13 26.86 14.66
CA LEU A 109 24.15 27.89 14.27
C LEU A 109 23.37 27.49 13.03
N VAL A 110 22.06 27.67 13.05
CA VAL A 110 21.18 27.47 11.90
C VAL A 110 20.32 28.74 11.71
N PRO A 111 19.89 29.07 10.47
CA PRO A 111 18.96 30.17 10.26
C PRO A 111 17.64 29.91 11.00
N THR A 112 17.11 30.97 11.64
CA THR A 112 15.77 30.91 12.23
C THR A 112 14.75 30.84 11.09
N PRO A 113 13.80 29.91 11.09
CA PRO A 113 12.72 29.89 10.11
C PRO A 113 11.99 31.25 10.15
N SER A 114 12.00 31.99 9.04
CA SER A 114 11.29 33.27 8.97
C SER A 114 9.78 32.98 8.96
N SER A 115 9.10 33.39 10.01
CA SER A 115 7.64 33.46 10.06
C SER A 115 7.17 34.59 9.13
N GLY A 116 7.09 34.31 7.83
CA GLY A 116 6.64 35.37 6.93
C GLY A 116 6.67 35.11 5.44
N SER A 117 7.19 34.02 4.97
CA SER A 117 6.95 33.52 3.61
C SER A 117 6.64 32.04 3.68
N LEU A 118 5.42 31.65 3.27
CA LEU A 118 5.16 30.26 2.92
C LEU A 118 6.07 29.94 1.72
N GLU A 119 7.29 29.47 1.95
CA GLU A 119 7.93 28.57 1.02
C GLU A 119 7.15 27.27 1.09
N LEU A 120 6.12 27.17 0.25
CA LEU A 120 5.52 25.91 -0.10
C LEU A 120 6.64 25.11 -0.77
N ALA A 121 7.21 24.16 -0.03
CA ALA A 121 8.15 23.23 -0.63
C ALA A 121 7.50 22.63 -1.87
N PRO A 122 8.18 22.57 -3.03
CA PRO A 122 7.61 22.00 -4.23
C PRO A 122 7.14 20.58 -3.93
N THR A 123 5.82 20.39 -4.00
CA THR A 123 5.18 19.11 -3.72
C THR A 123 5.32 18.26 -4.96
N SER A 124 6.35 17.41 -5.08
CA SER A 124 6.46 16.52 -6.20
C SER A 124 5.47 15.36 -6.07
N ILE A 125 4.61 15.20 -7.06
CA ILE A 125 3.66 14.07 -7.17
C ILE A 125 4.36 12.81 -7.73
N LEU A 126 5.37 13.03 -8.53
CA LEU A 126 6.03 11.97 -9.27
C LEU A 126 7.40 11.76 -8.63
N GLY A 127 7.54 10.70 -7.85
CA GLY A 127 8.74 10.11 -7.26
C GLY A 127 10.10 10.71 -7.59
N ALA A 128 10.25 12.02 -7.45
CA ALA A 128 11.57 12.63 -7.52
C ALA A 128 12.26 12.40 -6.18
N GLY A 129 13.30 11.59 -6.18
CA GLY A 129 14.16 11.37 -5.02
C GLY A 129 14.90 12.68 -4.62
N GLY A 130 14.19 13.59 -4.03
CA GLY A 130 14.73 14.82 -3.41
C GLY A 130 14.36 14.81 -1.94
N THR A 131 15.29 14.56 -1.14
CA THR A 131 15.55 14.78 0.30
C THR A 131 14.40 14.87 1.32
N THR A 132 13.13 15.13 0.97
CA THR A 132 12.01 15.20 1.94
C THR A 132 10.81 14.31 1.63
N ASP A 133 10.54 13.97 0.38
CA ASP A 133 9.33 13.21 -0.01
C ASP A 133 9.37 11.71 0.34
N GLY A 134 10.55 11.15 0.56
CA GLY A 134 10.74 9.77 1.00
C GLY A 134 11.25 9.64 2.43
N GLN A 135 11.25 10.71 3.23
CA GLN A 135 11.77 10.66 4.59
C GLN A 135 10.98 9.64 5.42
N ALA A 136 11.68 8.58 5.83
CA ALA A 136 11.12 7.59 6.72
C ALA A 136 10.73 8.23 8.05
N TYR A 137 9.58 7.83 8.59
CA TYR A 137 9.18 8.12 9.95
C TYR A 137 10.10 7.35 10.92
N ALA A 138 10.11 7.76 12.18
CA ALA A 138 10.88 7.09 13.22
C ALA A 138 10.68 5.55 13.15
N GLY A 139 11.77 4.80 13.22
CA GLY A 139 11.75 3.34 13.04
C GLY A 139 11.92 2.85 11.60
N GLY A 140 11.85 3.72 10.59
CA GLY A 140 12.24 3.41 9.21
C GLY A 140 11.20 2.67 8.36
N GLN A 141 10.15 2.08 8.95
CA GLN A 141 9.22 1.17 8.27
C GLN A 141 8.12 1.88 7.47
N VAL A 142 7.73 3.09 7.87
CA VAL A 142 6.68 3.91 7.26
C VAL A 142 7.28 5.26 6.87
N ALA A 143 6.88 5.82 5.75
CA ALA A 143 7.24 7.18 5.36
C ALA A 143 6.20 8.18 5.87
N ARG A 144 6.67 9.38 6.25
CA ARG A 144 5.82 10.46 6.73
C ARG A 144 4.89 11.00 5.64
N ARG A 145 5.37 11.02 4.40
CA ARG A 145 4.65 11.55 3.23
C ARG A 145 4.34 10.44 2.24
N GLY A 146 3.15 10.50 1.64
CA GLY A 146 2.75 9.57 0.60
C GLY A 146 1.98 10.25 -0.53
N SER A 147 1.97 9.64 -1.70
CA SER A 147 1.31 10.15 -2.89
C SER A 147 -0.21 10.00 -2.80
N GLN A 148 -0.92 11.07 -3.14
CA GLN A 148 -2.37 11.14 -3.25
C GLN A 148 -2.79 11.51 -4.68
N GLY A 149 -2.16 10.90 -5.67
CA GLY A 149 -2.45 11.14 -7.07
C GLY A 149 -2.36 12.62 -7.45
N MET A 150 -3.43 13.20 -8.00
CA MET A 150 -3.45 14.61 -8.43
C MET A 150 -3.19 15.60 -7.30
N LEU A 151 -3.47 15.26 -6.05
CA LEU A 151 -3.22 16.13 -4.88
C LEU A 151 -1.75 16.15 -4.45
N GLY A 152 -0.88 15.33 -5.05
CA GLY A 152 0.54 15.28 -4.74
C GLY A 152 0.91 14.43 -3.53
N ALA A 153 2.18 14.53 -3.12
CA ALA A 153 2.66 13.90 -1.91
C ALA A 153 2.41 14.82 -0.72
N ARG A 154 1.69 14.31 0.29
CA ARG A 154 1.35 15.07 1.50
C ARG A 154 1.79 14.32 2.75
N ASP A 155 2.06 15.10 3.80
CA ASP A 155 2.25 14.56 5.14
C ASP A 155 0.96 13.85 5.59
N PHE A 156 1.10 12.73 6.30
CA PHE A 156 -0.08 11.99 6.77
C PHE A 156 -0.94 12.84 7.71
N MET A 157 -0.35 13.78 8.47
CA MET A 157 -1.05 14.69 9.36
C MET A 157 -1.89 15.75 8.62
N ASP A 158 -1.57 16.03 7.35
CA ASP A 158 -2.26 17.04 6.51
C ASP A 158 -3.25 16.43 5.51
N THR A 159 -3.49 15.14 5.64
CA THR A 159 -4.31 14.35 4.71
C THR A 159 -5.66 14.04 5.31
N PRO A 160 -6.81 14.44 4.72
CA PRO A 160 -8.14 14.10 5.23
C PRO A 160 -8.58 12.68 4.85
N PHE A 161 -7.64 11.74 4.73
CA PHE A 161 -7.87 10.35 4.34
C PHE A 161 -7.03 9.41 5.21
N SER A 162 -7.49 8.16 5.38
CA SER A 162 -6.67 7.09 5.96
C SER A 162 -5.66 6.59 4.92
N MET A 163 -4.38 6.60 5.28
CA MET A 163 -3.28 6.26 4.39
C MET A 163 -2.11 5.67 5.16
N THR A 164 -1.42 4.70 4.56
CA THR A 164 -0.16 4.14 5.07
C THR A 164 0.85 4.06 3.93
N THR A 165 2.08 4.47 4.16
CA THR A 165 3.16 4.47 3.17
C THR A 165 4.32 3.63 3.66
N TYR A 166 4.48 2.41 3.14
CA TYR A 166 5.57 1.49 3.49
C TYR A 166 6.83 1.84 2.71
N THR A 167 7.98 1.84 3.39
CA THR A 167 9.28 2.20 2.80
C THR A 167 9.99 0.99 2.19
N GLN A 168 11.04 1.24 1.37
CA GLN A 168 11.94 0.19 0.90
C GLN A 168 12.63 -0.56 2.06
N GLU A 169 12.80 0.09 3.21
CA GLU A 169 13.37 -0.56 4.39
C GLU A 169 12.40 -1.60 4.96
N ALA A 170 11.11 -1.30 5.01
CA ALA A 170 10.10 -2.29 5.36
C ALA A 170 10.11 -3.47 4.39
N VAL A 171 10.21 -3.23 3.08
CA VAL A 171 10.34 -4.27 2.06
C VAL A 171 11.58 -5.16 2.33
N LYS A 172 12.76 -4.55 2.53
CA LYS A 172 14.02 -5.27 2.78
C LYS A 172 14.00 -6.05 4.10
N ASN A 173 13.47 -5.46 5.18
CA ASN A 173 13.50 -6.05 6.52
C ASN A 173 12.50 -7.20 6.67
N GLN A 174 11.34 -7.10 6.02
CA GLN A 174 10.37 -8.19 5.94
C GLN A 174 10.79 -9.27 4.92
N GLN A 175 11.81 -9.00 4.10
CA GLN A 175 12.21 -9.85 2.95
C GLN A 175 11.01 -10.08 2.01
N ALA A 176 10.18 -9.04 1.82
CA ALA A 176 9.00 -9.09 0.96
C ALA A 176 9.43 -9.24 -0.51
N ARG A 177 9.03 -10.33 -1.13
CA ARG A 177 9.32 -10.67 -2.54
C ARG A 177 8.23 -10.12 -3.46
N THR A 178 7.00 -10.11 -2.98
CA THR A 178 5.82 -9.63 -3.72
C THR A 178 5.08 -8.57 -2.92
N LEU A 179 4.14 -7.89 -3.59
CA LEU A 179 3.27 -6.92 -2.93
C LEU A 179 2.47 -7.57 -1.80
N GLY A 180 2.01 -8.81 -1.99
CA GLY A 180 1.25 -9.57 -0.99
C GLY A 180 2.04 -9.80 0.31
N ASP A 181 3.34 -10.05 0.22
CA ASP A 181 4.21 -10.24 1.40
C ASP A 181 4.29 -8.94 2.24
N LEU A 182 4.42 -7.78 1.57
CA LEU A 182 4.55 -6.47 2.24
C LEU A 182 3.27 -6.05 2.96
N ILE A 183 2.12 -6.15 2.25
CA ILE A 183 0.84 -5.67 2.77
C ILE A 183 0.28 -6.53 3.91
N ALA A 184 0.84 -7.72 4.15
CA ALA A 184 0.50 -8.56 5.30
C ALA A 184 0.71 -7.85 6.66
N SER A 185 1.36 -6.68 6.69
CA SER A 185 1.52 -5.84 7.89
C SER A 185 0.38 -4.81 8.07
N ASP A 186 -0.52 -4.63 7.10
CA ASP A 186 -1.65 -3.69 7.20
C ASP A 186 -2.93 -4.42 7.64
N PRO A 187 -3.62 -4.00 8.72
CA PRO A 187 -4.82 -4.70 9.18
C PRO A 187 -6.02 -4.56 8.25
N SER A 188 -6.06 -3.52 7.41
CA SER A 188 -7.17 -3.26 6.48
C SER A 188 -6.98 -3.89 5.10
N VAL A 189 -5.80 -4.46 4.84
CA VAL A 189 -5.46 -5.07 3.55
C VAL A 189 -5.17 -6.55 3.72
N ARG A 190 -5.72 -7.39 2.86
CA ARG A 190 -5.49 -8.84 2.89
C ARG A 190 -5.24 -9.38 1.49
N ALA A 191 -4.30 -10.32 1.38
CA ALA A 191 -4.18 -11.16 0.20
C ALA A 191 -5.27 -12.25 0.26
N THR A 192 -6.03 -12.43 -0.81
CA THR A 192 -7.13 -13.42 -0.92
C THR A 192 -6.79 -14.58 -1.83
N ASN A 193 -5.75 -14.48 -2.64
CA ASN A 193 -5.21 -15.58 -3.43
C ASN A 193 -3.95 -16.16 -2.81
N PRO A 194 -3.66 -17.45 -3.05
CA PRO A 194 -2.48 -18.11 -2.49
C PRO A 194 -1.19 -17.45 -2.98
N ALA A 195 -0.23 -17.35 -2.10
CA ALA A 195 1.09 -16.81 -2.40
C ALA A 195 1.83 -17.59 -3.52
N GLY A 196 1.55 -18.90 -3.66
CA GLY A 196 2.07 -19.75 -4.74
C GLY A 196 1.07 -19.95 -5.90
N GLY A 197 0.04 -19.12 -6.02
CA GLY A 197 -0.95 -19.22 -7.08
C GLY A 197 -0.52 -18.54 -8.38
N ARG A 198 -1.44 -18.53 -9.36
CA ARG A 198 -1.23 -17.87 -10.66
C ARG A 198 -1.10 -16.36 -10.56
N TYR A 199 -1.79 -15.75 -9.61
CA TYR A 199 -1.88 -14.30 -9.44
C TYR A 199 -2.16 -13.95 -7.99
N GLU A 200 -1.83 -12.74 -7.61
CA GLU A 200 -2.22 -12.18 -6.33
C GLU A 200 -3.48 -11.34 -6.49
N GLN A 201 -4.31 -11.36 -5.48
CA GLN A 201 -5.50 -10.52 -5.36
C GLN A 201 -5.64 -10.08 -3.91
N PHE A 202 -6.15 -8.87 -3.72
CA PHE A 202 -6.23 -8.25 -2.42
C PHE A 202 -7.66 -7.82 -2.10
N THR A 203 -7.88 -7.50 -0.83
CA THR A 203 -9.04 -6.73 -0.38
C THR A 203 -8.57 -5.58 0.48
N ILE A 204 -9.20 -4.43 0.34
CA ILE A 204 -9.05 -3.28 1.24
C ILE A 204 -10.41 -3.00 1.86
N ARG A 205 -10.48 -2.97 3.20
CA ARG A 205 -11.75 -2.80 3.95
C ARG A 205 -12.84 -3.78 3.48
N GLY A 206 -12.41 -5.01 3.14
CA GLY A 206 -13.28 -6.09 2.67
C GLY A 206 -13.71 -6.00 1.21
N LEU A 207 -13.33 -4.99 0.45
CA LEU A 207 -13.65 -4.85 -0.98
C LEU A 207 -12.46 -5.23 -1.85
N SER A 208 -12.72 -5.88 -2.99
CA SER A 208 -11.66 -6.42 -3.86
C SER A 208 -10.80 -5.34 -4.49
N LEU A 209 -9.51 -5.67 -4.60
CA LEU A 209 -8.51 -4.94 -5.36
C LEU A 209 -7.66 -5.92 -6.14
N PHE A 210 -7.61 -5.75 -7.45
CA PHE A 210 -6.83 -6.59 -8.35
C PHE A 210 -5.42 -6.02 -8.57
N ASN A 211 -4.43 -6.84 -8.88
CA ASN A 211 -3.09 -6.35 -9.21
C ASN A 211 -3.08 -5.34 -10.36
N SER A 212 -3.94 -5.53 -11.37
CA SER A 212 -4.10 -4.57 -12.47
C SER A 212 -4.57 -3.18 -12.01
N ASP A 213 -5.14 -3.06 -10.81
CA ASP A 213 -5.61 -1.82 -10.21
C ASP A 213 -4.54 -1.16 -9.32
N VAL A 214 -3.34 -1.74 -9.23
CA VAL A 214 -2.18 -1.13 -8.59
C VAL A 214 -1.53 -0.17 -9.58
N SER A 215 -1.30 1.07 -9.16
CA SER A 215 -0.61 2.07 -9.98
C SER A 215 0.90 2.03 -9.77
N TYR A 216 1.65 2.43 -10.77
CA TYR A 216 3.09 2.63 -10.73
C TYR A 216 3.40 4.11 -10.93
N ASN A 217 3.87 4.73 -9.86
CA ASN A 217 4.11 6.17 -9.83
C ASN A 217 2.92 7.00 -10.36
N GLY A 218 1.69 6.63 -9.97
CA GLY A 218 0.44 7.28 -10.35
C GLY A 218 -0.17 6.86 -11.69
N LEU A 219 0.48 5.99 -12.48
CA LEU A 219 -0.06 5.46 -13.74
C LEU A 219 -0.59 4.05 -13.57
N TYR A 220 -1.83 3.80 -13.98
CA TYR A 220 -2.41 2.45 -13.99
C TYR A 220 -1.90 1.62 -15.17
N GLY A 221 -1.87 0.30 -14.98
CA GLY A 221 -1.60 -0.68 -16.01
C GLY A 221 -0.13 -0.81 -16.44
N ILE A 222 0.81 -0.19 -15.74
CA ILE A 222 2.26 -0.30 -16.01
C ILE A 222 2.87 -1.52 -15.33
N LEU A 223 2.43 -1.83 -14.11
CA LEU A 223 2.91 -3.00 -13.37
C LEU A 223 2.38 -4.31 -13.95
N PRO A 224 3.10 -5.44 -13.75
CA PRO A 224 2.64 -6.77 -14.13
C PRO A 224 1.23 -7.06 -13.60
N THR A 225 0.39 -7.69 -14.45
CA THR A 225 -1.03 -7.95 -14.13
C THR A 225 -1.21 -8.96 -13.00
N TYR A 226 -0.29 -9.92 -12.85
CA TYR A 226 -0.52 -11.08 -11.97
C TYR A 226 0.26 -11.05 -10.67
N THR A 227 1.54 -10.67 -10.68
CA THR A 227 2.39 -10.60 -9.48
C THR A 227 3.35 -9.42 -9.60
N ILE A 228 3.48 -8.64 -8.53
CA ILE A 228 4.33 -7.44 -8.51
C ILE A 228 5.53 -7.71 -7.60
N ASP A 229 6.72 -7.72 -8.18
CA ASP A 229 7.98 -7.89 -7.45
C ASP A 229 8.37 -6.59 -6.72
N MET A 230 8.84 -6.70 -5.47
CA MET A 230 9.06 -5.55 -4.60
C MET A 230 10.47 -4.97 -4.64
N GLU A 231 11.43 -5.61 -5.28
CA GLU A 231 12.81 -5.13 -5.34
C GLU A 231 12.97 -3.79 -6.06
N MET A 232 12.01 -3.43 -6.95
CA MET A 232 11.97 -2.13 -7.66
C MET A 232 11.34 -1.00 -6.85
N ALA A 233 10.67 -1.31 -5.71
CA ALA A 233 9.88 -0.34 -4.97
C ALA A 233 10.74 0.48 -3.99
N GLU A 234 10.66 1.81 -4.07
CA GLU A 234 11.16 2.75 -3.06
C GLU A 234 10.17 2.84 -1.89
N ARG A 235 8.88 2.86 -2.22
CA ARG A 235 7.79 2.84 -1.25
C ARG A 235 6.50 2.32 -1.88
N VAL A 236 5.57 1.94 -1.02
CA VAL A 236 4.21 1.53 -1.41
C VAL A 236 3.21 2.37 -0.63
N ASP A 237 2.46 3.20 -1.34
CA ASP A 237 1.42 4.05 -0.77
C ASP A 237 0.08 3.30 -0.82
N ILE A 238 -0.60 3.16 0.31
CA ILE A 238 -1.93 2.55 0.42
C ILE A 238 -2.92 3.60 0.88
N LEU A 239 -3.81 4.02 0.00
CA LEU A 239 -4.93 4.91 0.30
C LEU A 239 -6.18 4.09 0.53
N LYS A 240 -6.85 4.25 1.68
CA LYS A 240 -7.99 3.44 2.10
C LYS A 240 -9.30 4.16 1.80
N GLY A 241 -10.27 3.43 1.24
CA GLY A 241 -11.52 3.97 0.72
C GLY A 241 -11.45 4.39 -0.76
N PRO A 242 -12.59 4.69 -1.40
CA PRO A 242 -12.65 5.04 -2.81
C PRO A 242 -11.71 6.19 -3.18
N SER A 243 -10.78 5.98 -4.11
CA SER A 243 -9.70 6.92 -4.44
C SER A 243 -9.83 7.57 -5.83
N GLN A 244 -11.00 7.45 -6.48
CA GLN A 244 -11.16 7.82 -7.88
C GLN A 244 -11.03 9.33 -8.15
N LEU A 245 -11.35 10.21 -7.19
CA LEU A 245 -11.07 11.64 -7.37
C LEU A 245 -9.59 11.86 -7.66
N VAL A 246 -8.73 11.25 -6.85
CA VAL A 246 -7.28 11.52 -6.88
C VAL A 246 -6.54 10.71 -7.94
N ASN A 247 -6.92 9.43 -8.16
CA ASN A 247 -6.22 8.50 -9.04
C ASN A 247 -6.95 8.19 -10.35
N GLY A 248 -8.23 8.54 -10.49
CA GLY A 248 -9.09 8.12 -11.60
C GLY A 248 -9.64 6.71 -11.40
N ILE A 249 -10.40 6.24 -12.40
CA ILE A 249 -10.94 4.88 -12.41
C ILE A 249 -9.80 3.89 -12.67
N SER A 250 -9.70 2.86 -11.83
CA SER A 250 -8.76 1.77 -12.02
C SER A 250 -9.25 0.79 -13.11
N PRO A 251 -8.37 0.02 -13.75
CA PRO A 251 -8.71 -0.85 -14.88
C PRO A 251 -9.86 -1.84 -14.63
N ARG A 252 -10.00 -2.34 -13.40
CA ARG A 252 -11.09 -3.24 -13.00
C ARG A 252 -12.11 -2.60 -12.05
N GLY A 253 -11.96 -1.30 -11.75
CA GLY A 253 -12.91 -0.52 -10.97
C GLY A 253 -12.92 -0.85 -9.48
N SER A 254 -11.77 -1.16 -8.88
CA SER A 254 -11.66 -1.35 -7.43
C SER A 254 -12.07 -0.10 -6.66
N VAL A 255 -12.87 -0.26 -5.61
CA VAL A 255 -13.46 0.83 -4.83
C VAL A 255 -13.15 0.76 -3.33
N GLY A 256 -12.44 -0.25 -2.87
CA GLY A 256 -12.03 -0.40 -1.46
C GLY A 256 -10.86 0.49 -1.06
N GLY A 257 -10.06 0.89 -2.04
CA GLY A 257 -8.85 1.68 -1.87
C GLY A 257 -8.01 1.72 -3.13
N GLY A 258 -6.81 2.29 -3.02
CA GLY A 258 -5.81 2.30 -4.07
C GLY A 258 -4.43 1.99 -3.52
N ILE A 259 -3.63 1.26 -4.27
CA ILE A 259 -2.22 1.00 -3.98
C ILE A 259 -1.39 1.62 -5.08
N ASN A 260 -0.33 2.34 -4.71
CA ASN A 260 0.63 2.95 -5.62
C ASN A 260 2.04 2.50 -5.26
N VAL A 261 2.73 1.86 -6.19
CA VAL A 261 4.15 1.51 -6.06
C VAL A 261 4.98 2.65 -6.62
N VAL A 262 5.84 3.22 -5.82
CA VAL A 262 6.77 4.28 -6.24
C VAL A 262 8.13 3.66 -6.53
N PRO A 263 8.68 3.85 -7.75
CA PRO A 263 9.95 3.26 -8.14
C PRO A 263 11.14 3.91 -7.44
N LYS A 264 12.19 3.12 -7.25
CA LYS A 264 13.48 3.56 -6.74
C LYS A 264 14.15 4.57 -7.67
N ARG A 265 14.79 5.59 -7.10
CA ARG A 265 15.59 6.60 -7.80
C ARG A 265 17.02 6.65 -7.26
N ALA A 266 17.94 7.21 -8.03
CA ALA A 266 19.29 7.45 -7.56
C ALA A 266 19.27 8.44 -6.39
N THR A 267 19.91 8.05 -5.31
CA THR A 267 20.12 8.88 -4.11
C THR A 267 21.40 9.69 -4.25
N ASP A 268 21.56 10.74 -3.42
CA ASP A 268 22.78 11.57 -3.44
C ASP A 268 24.02 10.75 -3.04
N LYS A 269 23.82 9.71 -2.22
CA LYS A 269 24.88 8.74 -1.92
C LYS A 269 24.86 7.62 -2.92
N PRO A 270 26.00 7.22 -3.50
CA PRO A 270 26.08 6.06 -4.38
C PRO A 270 25.61 4.79 -3.66
N ILE A 271 24.84 3.96 -4.36
CA ILE A 271 24.40 2.64 -3.87
C ILE A 271 25.06 1.58 -4.74
N THR A 272 25.63 0.56 -4.13
CA THR A 272 25.99 -0.71 -4.75
C THR A 272 25.72 -1.80 -3.73
N GLU A 273 24.58 -2.48 -3.90
CA GLU A 273 24.18 -3.58 -3.00
C GLU A 273 24.02 -4.87 -3.81
N PHE A 274 24.57 -5.94 -3.28
CA PHE A 274 24.32 -7.30 -3.76
C PHE A 274 23.68 -8.10 -2.64
N THR A 275 22.58 -8.79 -2.95
CA THR A 275 21.87 -9.64 -2.01
C THR A 275 21.81 -11.06 -2.53
N GLY A 276 22.35 -12.03 -1.78
CA GLY A 276 22.07 -13.44 -1.98
C GLY A 276 20.91 -13.85 -1.09
N SER A 277 19.99 -14.66 -1.60
CA SER A 277 18.79 -15.10 -0.87
C SER A 277 18.53 -16.59 -1.02
N TYR A 278 17.95 -17.16 0.03
CA TYR A 278 17.40 -18.51 0.06
C TYR A 278 15.99 -18.45 0.67
N ALA A 279 15.07 -19.15 0.04
CA ALA A 279 13.76 -19.43 0.62
C ALA A 279 13.48 -20.94 0.54
N SER A 280 12.82 -21.51 1.54
CA SER A 280 12.47 -22.92 1.48
C SER A 280 11.46 -23.21 0.34
N ASP A 281 11.51 -24.37 -0.32
CA ASP A 281 12.33 -25.54 0.04
C ASP A 281 13.76 -25.46 -0.54
N SER A 282 13.94 -24.95 -1.72
CA SER A 282 15.26 -24.87 -2.40
C SER A 282 15.41 -23.61 -3.27
N GLN A 283 14.59 -22.59 -3.09
CA GLN A 283 14.69 -21.35 -3.86
C GLN A 283 15.98 -20.58 -3.51
N VAL A 284 16.85 -20.45 -4.51
CA VAL A 284 18.08 -19.66 -4.40
C VAL A 284 18.00 -18.48 -5.36
N GLY A 285 18.44 -17.32 -4.90
CA GLY A 285 18.39 -16.12 -5.73
C GLY A 285 19.48 -15.12 -5.42
N GLY A 286 19.58 -14.15 -6.33
CA GLY A 286 20.43 -12.99 -6.19
C GLY A 286 19.74 -11.73 -6.68
N ALA A 287 20.00 -10.62 -5.99
CA ALA A 287 19.52 -9.31 -6.39
C ALA A 287 20.65 -8.28 -6.38
N VAL A 288 20.53 -7.27 -7.24
CA VAL A 288 21.44 -6.14 -7.33
C VAL A 288 20.65 -4.83 -7.27
N ASP A 289 21.20 -3.84 -6.56
CA ASP A 289 20.69 -2.48 -6.52
C ASP A 289 21.88 -1.52 -6.68
N ILE A 290 21.95 -0.83 -7.82
CA ILE A 290 23.07 0.04 -8.17
C ILE A 290 22.52 1.40 -8.51
N ALA A 291 22.99 2.45 -7.83
CA ALA A 291 22.57 3.81 -8.07
C ALA A 291 23.77 4.76 -8.13
N ARG A 292 23.74 5.70 -9.06
CA ARG A 292 24.74 6.76 -9.23
C ARG A 292 24.07 8.05 -9.68
N ARG A 293 24.64 9.17 -9.21
CA ARG A 293 24.34 10.48 -9.74
C ARG A 293 25.59 11.07 -10.43
N PHE A 294 25.39 11.91 -11.41
CA PHE A 294 26.46 12.51 -12.20
C PHE A 294 26.01 13.82 -12.88
N GLY A 295 26.98 14.50 -13.51
CA GLY A 295 26.81 15.82 -14.12
C GLY A 295 26.97 16.95 -13.10
N ASP A 296 26.84 18.18 -13.59
CA ASP A 296 26.91 19.37 -12.72
C ASP A 296 25.80 19.31 -11.68
N GLU A 297 26.16 19.52 -10.40
CA GLU A 297 25.23 19.47 -9.25
C GLU A 297 24.49 18.12 -9.12
N ASP A 298 25.09 17.02 -9.60
CA ASP A 298 24.50 15.68 -9.54
C ASP A 298 23.06 15.60 -10.12
N LYS A 299 22.79 16.38 -11.19
CA LYS A 299 21.44 16.51 -11.77
C LYS A 299 20.92 15.23 -12.40
N PHE A 300 21.79 14.37 -12.94
CA PHE A 300 21.40 13.13 -13.60
C PHE A 300 21.54 11.94 -12.65
N GLY A 301 20.48 11.14 -12.54
CA GLY A 301 20.46 9.92 -11.78
C GLY A 301 20.23 8.68 -12.65
N ILE A 302 20.90 7.59 -12.32
CA ILE A 302 20.66 6.26 -12.86
C ILE A 302 20.55 5.27 -11.70
N ARG A 303 19.54 4.42 -11.72
CA ARG A 303 19.39 3.30 -10.78
C ARG A 303 18.98 2.04 -11.51
N PHE A 304 19.67 0.96 -11.24
CA PHE A 304 19.36 -0.36 -11.77
C PHE A 304 19.01 -1.31 -10.63
N ASN A 305 17.88 -1.99 -10.76
CA ASN A 305 17.44 -3.06 -9.86
C ASN A 305 17.26 -4.33 -10.69
N GLY A 306 17.89 -5.41 -10.26
CA GLY A 306 17.76 -6.70 -10.90
C GLY A 306 17.62 -7.82 -9.88
N VAL A 307 16.82 -8.83 -10.20
CA VAL A 307 16.69 -10.05 -9.37
C VAL A 307 16.56 -11.27 -10.29
N LYS A 308 17.16 -12.36 -9.87
CA LYS A 308 16.89 -13.69 -10.40
C LYS A 308 16.81 -14.68 -9.23
N GLN A 309 15.75 -15.49 -9.22
CA GLN A 309 15.52 -16.51 -8.21
C GLN A 309 14.88 -17.74 -8.84
N SER A 310 15.32 -18.95 -8.44
CA SER A 310 14.84 -20.23 -8.98
C SER A 310 14.86 -21.29 -7.90
N GLY A 311 13.96 -22.26 -8.02
CA GLY A 311 13.91 -23.46 -7.18
C GLY A 311 12.52 -23.79 -6.63
N ASP A 312 12.47 -24.86 -5.84
CA ASP A 312 11.24 -25.36 -5.26
C ASP A 312 10.77 -24.49 -4.10
N THR A 313 9.48 -24.30 -4.00
CA THR A 313 8.83 -23.54 -2.91
C THR A 313 8.47 -24.50 -1.75
N THR A 314 7.86 -23.96 -0.70
CA THR A 314 7.32 -24.75 0.42
C THR A 314 6.10 -25.60 0.05
N TRP A 315 5.54 -25.41 -1.15
CA TRP A 315 4.43 -26.20 -1.66
C TRP A 315 4.96 -27.45 -2.38
N ASP A 316 4.39 -28.61 -2.11
CA ASP A 316 4.76 -29.87 -2.78
C ASP A 316 4.73 -29.69 -4.31
N HIS A 317 5.74 -30.15 -5.03
CA HIS A 317 5.88 -30.14 -6.50
C HIS A 317 5.86 -28.76 -7.15
N GLN A 318 5.86 -27.69 -6.39
CA GLN A 318 5.87 -26.33 -6.93
C GLN A 318 7.28 -25.78 -7.05
N SER A 319 7.63 -25.33 -8.22
CA SER A 319 8.83 -24.52 -8.43
C SER A 319 8.48 -23.15 -9.00
N VAL A 320 9.32 -22.16 -8.71
CA VAL A 320 9.20 -20.81 -9.25
C VAL A 320 10.55 -20.33 -9.77
N ASP A 321 10.55 -19.96 -11.05
CA ASP A 321 11.61 -19.20 -11.70
C ASP A 321 11.13 -17.77 -11.92
N ARG A 322 11.81 -16.78 -11.34
CA ARG A 322 11.49 -15.38 -11.59
C ARG A 322 12.74 -14.56 -11.91
N GLN A 323 12.55 -13.61 -12.79
CA GLN A 323 13.57 -12.60 -13.09
C GLN A 323 12.92 -11.24 -13.30
N MET A 324 13.61 -10.20 -12.85
CA MET A 324 13.22 -8.80 -13.04
C MET A 324 14.46 -7.97 -13.32
N ALA A 325 14.33 -7.02 -14.23
CA ALA A 325 15.31 -5.98 -14.47
C ALA A 325 14.57 -4.65 -14.67
N VAL A 326 14.88 -3.64 -13.84
CA VAL A 326 14.29 -2.31 -13.94
C VAL A 326 15.40 -1.25 -13.93
N LEU A 327 15.38 -0.38 -14.94
CA LEU A 327 16.27 0.76 -15.07
C LEU A 327 15.48 2.04 -14.84
N GLY A 328 15.83 2.78 -13.80
CA GLY A 328 15.33 4.11 -13.49
C GLY A 328 16.34 5.18 -13.89
N LEU A 329 15.88 6.19 -14.61
CA LEU A 329 16.64 7.39 -14.95
C LEU A 329 15.93 8.59 -14.39
N ASP A 330 16.67 9.58 -13.89
CA ASP A 330 16.08 10.84 -13.44
C ASP A 330 16.98 12.04 -13.77
N PHE A 331 16.32 13.17 -13.99
CA PHE A 331 16.94 14.49 -14.13
C PHE A 331 16.31 15.48 -13.16
N ARG A 332 17.13 16.15 -12.37
CA ARG A 332 16.71 17.15 -11.36
C ARG A 332 17.30 18.51 -11.77
N GLY A 333 16.54 19.27 -12.55
CA GLY A 333 16.88 20.67 -12.83
C GLY A 333 16.17 21.61 -11.82
N GLU A 334 16.47 22.89 -11.91
CA GLU A 334 15.86 23.93 -11.03
C GLU A 334 14.33 23.98 -11.18
N ARG A 335 13.83 23.90 -12.43
CA ARG A 335 12.39 23.98 -12.74
C ARG A 335 11.85 22.72 -13.40
N LEU A 336 12.70 21.90 -14.02
CA LEU A 336 12.32 20.70 -14.75
C LEU A 336 12.81 19.46 -14.01
N ARG A 337 11.91 18.57 -13.68
CA ARG A 337 12.19 17.24 -13.16
C ARG A 337 11.64 16.21 -14.14
N LEU A 338 12.48 15.27 -14.54
CA LEU A 338 12.12 14.18 -15.42
C LEU A 338 12.48 12.85 -14.76
N SER A 339 11.66 11.85 -14.98
CA SER A 339 11.97 10.48 -14.60
C SER A 339 11.47 9.49 -15.65
N THR A 340 12.22 8.42 -15.83
CA THR A 340 11.92 7.35 -16.78
C THR A 340 12.19 6.01 -16.12
N ASP A 341 11.27 5.06 -16.31
CA ASP A 341 11.47 3.67 -15.92
C ASP A 341 11.28 2.78 -17.14
N ILE A 342 12.16 1.79 -17.28
CA ILE A 342 12.05 0.71 -18.24
C ILE A 342 12.26 -0.58 -17.48
N GLY A 343 11.33 -1.51 -17.59
CA GLY A 343 11.35 -2.77 -16.85
C GLY A 343 10.95 -3.97 -17.69
N HIS A 344 11.49 -5.10 -17.31
CA HIS A 344 11.11 -6.41 -17.83
C HIS A 344 11.03 -7.40 -16.67
N THR A 345 9.95 -8.17 -16.62
CA THR A 345 9.74 -9.23 -15.62
C THR A 345 9.29 -10.50 -16.30
N GLU A 346 9.80 -11.63 -15.85
CA GLU A 346 9.33 -12.95 -16.24
C GLU A 346 9.16 -13.81 -14.97
N ARG A 347 8.06 -14.54 -14.92
CA ARG A 347 7.78 -15.50 -13.84
C ARG A 347 7.19 -16.76 -14.42
N ASN A 348 7.83 -17.89 -14.12
CA ASN A 348 7.37 -19.23 -14.44
C ASN A 348 7.09 -19.96 -13.14
N THR A 349 5.88 -20.46 -12.97
CA THR A 349 5.46 -21.25 -11.80
C THR A 349 4.95 -22.60 -12.28
N ASP A 350 5.61 -23.68 -11.88
CA ASP A 350 5.14 -25.04 -12.10
C ASP A 350 4.24 -25.44 -10.93
N ALA A 351 3.19 -26.18 -11.21
CA ALA A 351 2.18 -26.61 -10.24
C ALA A 351 1.64 -25.48 -9.36
N PRO A 352 1.17 -24.34 -9.96
CA PRO A 352 0.64 -23.20 -9.20
C PRO A 352 -0.57 -23.65 -8.39
N GLN A 353 -0.62 -23.20 -7.11
CA GLN A 353 -1.70 -23.52 -6.21
C GLN A 353 -3.03 -22.94 -6.72
N GLU A 354 -4.06 -23.79 -6.80
CA GLU A 354 -5.40 -23.37 -7.23
C GLU A 354 -6.33 -23.17 -6.02
N ARG A 355 -7.38 -22.37 -6.18
CA ARG A 355 -8.41 -22.23 -5.14
C ARG A 355 -9.38 -23.42 -5.18
N VAL A 356 -9.88 -23.80 -4.00
CA VAL A 356 -10.86 -24.89 -3.87
C VAL A 356 -12.27 -24.31 -3.83
N GLN A 357 -13.04 -24.55 -4.88
CA GLN A 357 -14.47 -24.24 -4.93
C GLN A 357 -15.27 -25.33 -4.22
N ILE A 358 -16.30 -24.92 -3.47
CA ILE A 358 -17.13 -25.83 -2.69
C ILE A 358 -18.51 -25.95 -3.36
N GLY A 359 -18.76 -27.10 -3.96
CA GLY A 359 -20.05 -27.40 -4.59
C GLY A 359 -21.22 -27.38 -3.58
N PRO A 360 -22.47 -27.29 -4.06
CA PRO A 360 -23.64 -27.12 -3.18
C PRO A 360 -23.76 -28.23 -2.11
N ASN A 361 -23.45 -29.49 -2.48
CA ASN A 361 -23.58 -30.67 -1.62
C ASN A 361 -22.31 -31.02 -0.83
N ALA A 362 -21.25 -30.20 -0.92
CA ALA A 362 -20.00 -30.39 -0.21
C ALA A 362 -19.92 -29.44 1.00
N LYS A 363 -19.36 -29.95 2.08
CA LYS A 363 -18.95 -29.12 3.24
C LYS A 363 -17.56 -28.53 3.00
N VAL A 364 -17.25 -27.47 3.73
CA VAL A 364 -15.88 -26.95 3.80
C VAL A 364 -14.97 -28.03 4.40
N PRO A 365 -13.92 -28.48 3.67
CA PRO A 365 -13.00 -29.48 4.20
C PRO A 365 -12.12 -28.91 5.29
N ASN A 366 -11.68 -29.74 6.24
CA ASN A 366 -10.67 -29.32 7.20
C ASN A 366 -9.32 -29.14 6.46
N ALA A 367 -8.67 -27.99 6.65
CA ALA A 367 -7.40 -27.69 6.01
C ALA A 367 -6.28 -28.70 6.37
N ASN A 368 -6.35 -29.33 7.57
CA ASN A 368 -5.38 -30.34 7.99
C ASN A 368 -5.48 -31.67 7.20
N ASP A 369 -6.62 -31.92 6.58
CA ASP A 369 -6.86 -33.13 5.79
C ASP A 369 -6.44 -32.94 4.32
N VAL A 370 -6.15 -31.72 3.90
CA VAL A 370 -5.78 -31.36 2.53
C VAL A 370 -4.26 -31.47 2.36
N ARG A 371 -3.80 -31.96 1.23
CA ARG A 371 -2.38 -31.99 0.88
C ARG A 371 -1.82 -30.58 0.71
N ASP A 372 -0.51 -30.40 0.87
CA ASP A 372 0.16 -29.10 0.71
C ASP A 372 0.01 -28.55 -0.71
N ASN A 373 0.02 -29.42 -1.72
CA ASN A 373 -0.34 -29.03 -3.07
C ASN A 373 -1.24 -30.11 -3.73
N TYR A 374 -2.36 -29.69 -4.26
CA TYR A 374 -3.31 -30.51 -5.02
C TYR A 374 -3.34 -30.14 -6.51
N ALA A 375 -2.45 -29.23 -6.94
CA ALA A 375 -2.26 -28.91 -8.35
C ALA A 375 -1.66 -30.11 -9.08
N GLN A 376 -1.92 -30.21 -10.38
CA GLN A 376 -1.35 -31.25 -11.22
C GLN A 376 0.11 -30.91 -11.57
N SER A 377 0.98 -31.91 -11.62
CA SER A 377 2.41 -31.73 -11.93
C SER A 377 2.68 -31.07 -13.29
N TRP A 378 1.77 -31.25 -14.24
CA TRP A 378 1.85 -30.63 -15.57
C TRP A 378 1.30 -29.20 -15.60
N SER A 379 0.61 -28.73 -14.56
CA SER A 379 0.06 -27.37 -14.56
C SER A 379 1.18 -26.34 -14.46
N LYS A 380 1.00 -25.23 -15.15
CA LYS A 380 1.99 -24.14 -15.19
C LYS A 380 1.32 -22.78 -15.34
N ALA A 381 2.00 -21.75 -14.86
CA ALA A 381 1.68 -20.37 -15.12
C ALA A 381 2.95 -19.62 -15.54
N ARG A 382 2.95 -19.10 -16.76
CA ARG A 382 4.00 -18.22 -17.27
C ARG A 382 3.45 -16.83 -17.48
N THR A 383 4.18 -15.82 -17.00
CA THR A 383 3.88 -14.40 -17.23
C THR A 383 5.15 -13.69 -17.64
N GLU A 384 5.05 -12.86 -18.67
CA GLU A 384 6.14 -12.04 -19.17
C GLU A 384 5.59 -10.64 -19.43
N ASP A 385 6.21 -9.63 -18.80
CA ASP A 385 5.77 -8.23 -18.88
C ASP A 385 6.95 -7.33 -19.21
N THR A 386 6.80 -6.48 -20.24
CA THR A 386 7.75 -5.42 -20.57
C THR A 386 7.05 -4.10 -20.53
N PHE A 387 7.57 -3.15 -19.76
CA PHE A 387 6.95 -1.87 -19.53
C PHE A 387 7.92 -0.70 -19.57
N GLY A 388 7.36 0.48 -19.80
CA GLY A 388 8.12 1.72 -19.71
C GLY A 388 7.21 2.90 -19.42
N MET A 389 7.76 3.90 -18.74
CA MET A 389 7.06 5.17 -18.49
C MET A 389 8.04 6.34 -18.42
N VAL A 390 7.48 7.52 -18.69
CA VAL A 390 8.17 8.81 -18.53
C VAL A 390 7.25 9.72 -17.76
N ASN A 391 7.79 10.40 -16.73
CA ASN A 391 7.10 11.41 -15.97
C ASN A 391 7.88 12.71 -15.99
N ALA A 392 7.18 13.84 -16.00
CA ALA A 392 7.74 15.17 -16.04
C ALA A 392 6.99 16.10 -15.07
N GLU A 393 7.74 16.96 -14.40
CA GLU A 393 7.22 18.11 -13.63
C GLU A 393 7.97 19.36 -14.07
N TYR A 394 7.25 20.45 -14.22
CA TYR A 394 7.80 21.74 -14.62
C TYR A 394 7.21 22.89 -13.81
N ASP A 395 8.05 23.55 -13.02
CA ASP A 395 7.66 24.74 -12.28
C ASP A 395 7.68 25.94 -13.23
N VAL A 396 6.49 26.37 -13.67
CA VAL A 396 6.32 27.58 -14.51
C VAL A 396 6.79 28.80 -13.72
N ASN A 397 6.41 28.87 -12.46
CA ASN A 397 6.83 29.81 -11.44
C ASN A 397 6.55 29.22 -10.05
N ASP A 398 6.76 29.99 -8.98
CA ASP A 398 6.58 29.54 -7.59
C ASP A 398 5.14 29.15 -7.23
N SER A 399 4.16 29.53 -8.06
CA SER A 399 2.74 29.29 -7.82
C SER A 399 2.11 28.28 -8.77
N VAL A 400 2.77 27.95 -9.89
CA VAL A 400 2.19 27.09 -10.94
C VAL A 400 3.17 26.00 -11.34
N MET A 401 2.74 24.76 -11.21
CA MET A 401 3.45 23.57 -11.67
C MET A 401 2.63 22.82 -12.69
N LEU A 402 3.24 22.44 -13.79
CA LEU A 402 2.73 21.48 -14.76
C LEU A 402 3.31 20.11 -14.45
N TYR A 403 2.51 19.06 -14.56
CA TYR A 403 2.99 17.70 -14.41
C TYR A 403 2.31 16.77 -15.41
N GLY A 404 2.95 15.65 -15.71
CA GLY A 404 2.37 14.63 -16.53
C GLY A 404 3.22 13.38 -16.61
N GLY A 405 2.59 12.30 -17.06
CA GLY A 405 3.23 11.03 -17.27
C GLY A 405 2.58 10.28 -18.43
N VAL A 406 3.39 9.49 -19.11
CA VAL A 406 2.95 8.56 -20.15
C VAL A 406 3.64 7.21 -19.93
N GLY A 407 2.93 6.14 -20.22
CA GLY A 407 3.51 4.81 -20.09
C GLY A 407 2.81 3.79 -20.96
N ALA A 408 3.51 2.67 -21.16
CA ALA A 408 3.02 1.52 -21.91
C ALA A 408 3.54 0.22 -21.32
N ARG A 409 2.76 -0.85 -21.49
CA ARG A 409 3.15 -2.21 -21.16
C ARG A 409 2.68 -3.16 -22.25
N LYS A 410 3.51 -4.17 -22.51
CA LYS A 410 3.13 -5.37 -23.26
C LYS A 410 3.29 -6.57 -22.35
N SER A 411 2.31 -7.48 -22.38
CA SER A 411 2.31 -8.70 -21.56
C SER A 411 1.91 -9.91 -22.39
N ASP A 412 2.61 -11.02 -22.15
CA ASP A 412 2.32 -12.34 -22.69
C ASP A 412 2.10 -13.32 -21.54
N HIS A 413 0.93 -13.99 -21.49
CA HIS A 413 0.57 -14.90 -20.44
C HIS A 413 0.13 -16.25 -21.01
N ASP A 414 0.70 -17.33 -20.47
CA ASP A 414 0.41 -18.70 -20.87
C ASP A 414 0.18 -19.57 -19.61
N PHE A 415 -1.02 -20.13 -19.50
CA PHE A 415 -1.42 -20.94 -18.37
C PHE A 415 -1.97 -22.29 -18.84
N LEU A 416 -1.40 -23.37 -18.33
CA LEU A 416 -2.01 -24.70 -18.41
C LEU A 416 -2.48 -25.07 -16.99
N ARG A 417 -3.78 -25.04 -16.77
CA ARG A 417 -4.38 -25.15 -15.44
C ARG A 417 -5.58 -26.07 -15.38
N HIS A 418 -6.10 -26.32 -14.19
CA HIS A 418 -7.41 -26.92 -13.94
C HIS A 418 -8.11 -26.19 -12.80
N ALA A 419 -9.44 -26.28 -12.74
CA ALA A 419 -10.18 -25.84 -11.57
C ALA A 419 -10.31 -26.99 -10.56
N VAL A 420 -10.33 -26.65 -9.27
CA VAL A 420 -10.61 -27.60 -8.19
C VAL A 420 -11.98 -27.27 -7.61
N SER A 421 -13.01 -28.04 -8.00
CA SER A 421 -14.38 -27.83 -7.54
C SER A 421 -14.90 -29.15 -6.95
N ILE A 422 -14.85 -29.26 -5.61
CA ILE A 422 -15.28 -30.48 -4.92
C ILE A 422 -16.82 -30.60 -4.95
N THR A 423 -17.28 -31.77 -5.23
CA THR A 423 -18.72 -32.07 -5.45
C THR A 423 -19.41 -32.73 -4.26
N ASN A 424 -18.63 -33.31 -3.35
CA ASN A 424 -19.12 -34.06 -2.18
C ASN A 424 -18.12 -33.95 -1.00
N ASN A 425 -18.51 -34.50 0.15
CA ASN A 425 -17.71 -34.52 1.37
C ASN A 425 -16.49 -35.47 1.32
N ALA A 426 -16.44 -36.40 0.35
CA ALA A 426 -15.25 -37.22 0.13
C ALA A 426 -14.13 -36.48 -0.60
N GLY A 427 -14.35 -35.22 -1.02
CA GLY A 427 -13.37 -34.41 -1.69
C GLY A 427 -13.20 -34.70 -3.19
N ASP A 428 -14.15 -35.39 -3.81
CA ASP A 428 -14.07 -35.75 -5.23
C ASP A 428 -14.28 -34.52 -6.12
N PHE A 429 -13.45 -34.37 -7.14
CA PHE A 429 -13.56 -33.37 -8.19
C PHE A 429 -13.08 -33.94 -9.53
N SER A 430 -13.30 -33.17 -10.59
CA SER A 430 -12.86 -33.50 -11.94
C SER A 430 -11.75 -32.55 -12.36
N VAL A 431 -10.57 -33.08 -12.67
CA VAL A 431 -9.47 -32.34 -13.30
C VAL A 431 -9.81 -32.16 -14.78
N GLN A 432 -10.26 -30.99 -15.19
CA GLN A 432 -10.41 -30.63 -16.59
C GLN A 432 -9.31 -29.67 -16.96
N PRO A 433 -8.25 -30.13 -17.64
CA PRO A 433 -7.18 -29.26 -18.06
C PRO A 433 -7.70 -28.19 -19.03
N ARG A 434 -7.23 -26.98 -18.84
CA ARG A 434 -7.53 -25.84 -19.68
C ARG A 434 -6.25 -25.06 -19.97
N ASP A 435 -5.97 -24.94 -21.23
CA ASP A 435 -4.99 -24.01 -21.75
C ASP A 435 -5.63 -22.61 -21.83
N PHE A 436 -4.90 -21.58 -21.46
CA PHE A 436 -5.39 -20.20 -21.50
C PHE A 436 -4.22 -19.30 -21.83
N THR A 437 -4.36 -18.57 -22.93
CA THR A 437 -3.40 -17.57 -23.35
C THR A 437 -4.03 -16.18 -23.27
N ARG A 438 -3.21 -15.17 -22.93
CA ARG A 438 -3.62 -13.78 -22.95
C ARG A 438 -2.48 -12.88 -23.37
N ASP A 439 -2.67 -12.20 -24.48
CA ASP A 439 -1.82 -11.12 -24.95
C ASP A 439 -2.46 -9.79 -24.55
N GLU A 440 -1.71 -8.90 -23.91
CA GLU A 440 -2.25 -7.63 -23.41
C GLU A 440 -1.33 -6.46 -23.73
N ASN A 441 -1.90 -5.36 -24.23
CA ASN A 441 -1.19 -4.11 -24.45
C ASN A 441 -1.88 -3.00 -23.67
N VAL A 442 -1.10 -2.20 -22.96
CA VAL A 442 -1.59 -1.05 -22.20
C VAL A 442 -0.89 0.22 -22.66
N ARG A 443 -1.64 1.32 -22.71
CA ARG A 443 -1.13 2.68 -22.89
C ARG A 443 -1.87 3.59 -21.93
N THR A 444 -1.14 4.39 -21.17
CA THR A 444 -1.72 5.26 -20.16
C THR A 444 -1.05 6.62 -20.18
N ALA A 445 -1.81 7.66 -19.83
CA ALA A 445 -1.30 9.01 -19.74
C ALA A 445 -2.05 9.79 -18.66
N THR A 446 -1.32 10.71 -18.01
CA THR A 446 -1.89 11.73 -17.13
C THR A 446 -1.21 13.06 -17.39
N ALA A 447 -1.95 14.15 -17.26
CA ALA A 447 -1.40 15.50 -17.30
C ALA A 447 -2.21 16.40 -16.37
N GLY A 448 -1.55 17.38 -15.74
CA GLY A 448 -2.25 18.28 -14.85
C GLY A 448 -1.51 19.57 -14.58
N VAL A 449 -2.22 20.45 -13.90
CA VAL A 449 -1.72 21.74 -13.42
C VAL A 449 -2.05 21.83 -11.95
N ARG A 450 -1.07 22.25 -11.18
CA ARG A 450 -1.25 22.60 -9.77
C ARG A 450 -0.94 24.08 -9.59
N ASN A 451 -1.82 24.79 -8.91
CA ASN A 451 -1.69 26.23 -8.69
C ASN A 451 -1.94 26.56 -7.22
N TRP A 452 -1.00 27.30 -6.62
CA TRP A 452 -1.04 27.77 -5.24
C TRP A 452 -1.19 29.29 -5.22
N PHE A 453 -2.19 29.80 -4.51
CA PHE A 453 -2.41 31.22 -4.34
C PHE A 453 -3.18 31.52 -3.05
N LYS A 454 -3.32 32.79 -2.69
CA LYS A 454 -4.12 33.23 -1.54
C LYS A 454 -5.22 34.20 -1.96
N THR A 455 -6.39 34.07 -1.35
CA THR A 455 -7.50 35.01 -1.45
C THR A 455 -7.77 35.60 -0.05
N GLY A 456 -7.16 36.73 0.25
CA GLY A 456 -7.15 37.28 1.60
C GLY A 456 -6.44 36.34 2.58
N PRO A 457 -7.09 35.88 3.67
CA PRO A 457 -6.48 34.95 4.62
C PRO A 457 -6.56 33.48 4.21
N VAL A 458 -7.20 33.16 3.09
CA VAL A 458 -7.45 31.77 2.65
C VAL A 458 -6.36 31.36 1.66
N SER A 459 -5.64 30.26 1.92
CA SER A 459 -4.76 29.63 0.97
C SER A 459 -5.56 28.69 0.06
N HIS A 460 -5.15 28.58 -1.21
CA HIS A 460 -5.74 27.69 -2.20
C HIS A 460 -4.66 26.83 -2.83
N GLU A 461 -4.96 25.54 -2.98
CA GLU A 461 -4.24 24.63 -3.85
C GLU A 461 -5.24 24.06 -4.85
N VAL A 462 -5.28 24.64 -6.04
CA VAL A 462 -6.15 24.21 -7.13
C VAL A 462 -5.43 23.22 -8.02
N ASN A 463 -6.03 22.05 -8.22
CA ASN A 463 -5.51 20.99 -9.07
C ASN A 463 -6.50 20.70 -10.20
N LEU A 464 -6.00 20.69 -11.43
CA LEU A 464 -6.71 20.22 -12.63
C LEU A 464 -5.92 19.06 -13.22
N ALA A 465 -6.55 17.91 -13.44
CA ALA A 465 -5.90 16.72 -13.97
C ALA A 465 -6.76 16.04 -15.04
N ALA A 466 -6.13 15.66 -16.15
CA ALA A 466 -6.69 14.80 -17.18
C ALA A 466 -6.00 13.44 -17.14
N SER A 467 -6.74 12.36 -17.40
CA SER A 467 -6.20 10.99 -17.46
C SER A 467 -6.80 10.24 -18.65
N TYR A 468 -5.98 9.38 -19.23
CA TYR A 468 -6.36 8.48 -20.30
C TYR A 468 -5.76 7.11 -20.05
N PHE A 469 -6.55 6.06 -20.22
CA PHE A 469 -6.15 4.66 -20.11
C PHE A 469 -6.72 3.89 -21.29
N TYR A 470 -5.86 3.12 -21.95
CA TYR A 470 -6.21 2.20 -23.02
C TYR A 470 -5.59 0.84 -22.73
N MET A 471 -6.39 -0.20 -22.82
CA MET A 471 -5.95 -1.57 -22.72
C MET A 471 -6.66 -2.41 -23.76
N ASP A 472 -5.92 -3.12 -24.57
CA ASP A 472 -6.44 -4.19 -25.41
C ASP A 472 -5.85 -5.53 -24.98
N PHE A 473 -6.67 -6.57 -25.05
CA PHE A 473 -6.22 -7.92 -24.83
C PHE A 473 -6.96 -8.95 -25.66
N GLU A 474 -6.24 -9.99 -26.09
CA GLU A 474 -6.81 -11.18 -26.73
C GLU A 474 -6.68 -12.37 -25.79
N ASN A 475 -7.79 -13.02 -25.48
CA ASN A 475 -7.82 -14.30 -24.76
C ASN A 475 -8.07 -15.42 -25.75
N GLY A 476 -7.38 -16.55 -25.54
CA GLY A 476 -7.57 -17.80 -26.31
C GLY A 476 -7.35 -19.01 -25.44
N GLY A 477 -7.41 -20.18 -26.03
CA GLY A 477 -7.07 -21.40 -25.32
C GLY A 477 -7.75 -22.66 -25.83
N ALA A 478 -7.68 -23.69 -25.00
CA ALA A 478 -8.26 -24.98 -25.31
C ALA A 478 -8.65 -25.73 -24.01
N ARG A 479 -9.61 -26.64 -24.15
CA ARG A 479 -10.03 -27.56 -23.08
C ARG A 479 -9.73 -29.00 -23.49
N TYR A 480 -9.41 -29.81 -22.49
CA TYR A 480 -9.01 -31.19 -22.67
C TYR A 480 -9.99 -32.12 -21.97
N ALA A 481 -9.84 -33.42 -22.16
CA ALA A 481 -10.68 -34.42 -21.51
C ALA A 481 -10.52 -34.35 -19.97
N ALA A 482 -11.62 -34.46 -19.28
CA ALA A 482 -11.66 -34.46 -17.84
C ALA A 482 -11.29 -35.81 -17.26
N SER A 483 -10.64 -35.85 -16.11
CA SER A 483 -10.26 -37.03 -15.35
C SER A 483 -10.64 -36.87 -13.87
N PRO A 484 -11.04 -37.92 -13.18
CA PRO A 484 -11.37 -37.84 -11.76
C PRO A 484 -10.13 -37.63 -10.90
N SER A 485 -10.27 -36.85 -9.82
CA SER A 485 -9.29 -36.68 -8.77
C SER A 485 -9.96 -36.44 -7.43
N ASN A 486 -9.18 -36.32 -6.38
CA ASN A 486 -9.67 -36.11 -5.03
C ASN A 486 -8.78 -35.13 -4.26
N LEU A 487 -9.36 -34.23 -3.50
CA LEU A 487 -8.65 -33.17 -2.78
C LEU A 487 -7.73 -33.72 -1.67
N PHE A 488 -8.17 -34.76 -0.98
CA PHE A 488 -7.42 -35.36 0.14
C PHE A 488 -6.36 -36.38 -0.33
N ASN A 489 -6.53 -36.92 -1.53
CA ASN A 489 -5.58 -37.81 -2.16
C ASN A 489 -5.49 -37.51 -3.66
N PRO A 490 -4.83 -36.42 -4.04
CA PRO A 490 -4.74 -36.00 -5.42
C PRO A 490 -4.15 -37.09 -6.32
N VAL A 491 -4.81 -37.32 -7.47
CA VAL A 491 -4.32 -38.21 -8.50
C VAL A 491 -3.71 -37.39 -9.61
N ASP A 492 -2.42 -37.58 -9.83
CA ASP A 492 -1.71 -36.92 -10.93
C ASP A 492 -2.12 -37.59 -12.27
N THR A 493 -2.59 -36.76 -13.18
CA THR A 493 -3.08 -37.22 -14.49
C THR A 493 -2.00 -37.04 -15.56
N PRO A 494 -2.02 -37.78 -16.66
CA PRO A 494 -1.08 -37.54 -17.76
C PRO A 494 -1.18 -36.14 -18.32
N THR A 495 -0.04 -35.58 -18.78
CA THR A 495 0.00 -34.29 -19.45
C THR A 495 -0.99 -34.26 -20.62
N PRO A 496 -1.89 -33.24 -20.65
CA PRO A 496 -2.90 -33.14 -21.70
C PRO A 496 -2.26 -32.93 -23.08
N SER A 497 -2.68 -33.73 -24.08
CA SER A 497 -2.06 -33.70 -25.39
C SER A 497 -3.01 -33.36 -26.54
N ASN A 498 -4.29 -33.71 -26.42
CA ASN A 498 -5.26 -33.50 -27.48
C ASN A 498 -6.46 -32.69 -26.97
N PRO A 499 -6.63 -31.46 -27.40
CA PRO A 499 -7.75 -30.64 -26.97
C PRO A 499 -9.08 -31.22 -27.48
N THR A 500 -10.07 -31.31 -26.61
CA THR A 500 -11.46 -31.72 -26.95
C THR A 500 -12.22 -30.52 -27.55
N ARG A 501 -11.86 -29.31 -27.20
CA ARG A 501 -12.45 -28.07 -27.70
C ARG A 501 -11.39 -26.95 -27.69
N ARG A 502 -11.39 -26.13 -28.72
CA ARG A 502 -10.74 -24.81 -28.66
C ARG A 502 -11.75 -23.77 -28.20
N ASP A 503 -11.28 -22.87 -27.33
CA ASP A 503 -12.09 -21.73 -26.90
C ASP A 503 -12.11 -20.68 -28.02
N ASP A 504 -13.19 -19.92 -28.11
CA ASP A 504 -13.28 -18.78 -29.01
C ASP A 504 -12.22 -17.72 -28.63
N LYS A 505 -11.66 -17.08 -29.63
CA LYS A 505 -10.79 -15.93 -29.40
C LYS A 505 -11.63 -14.74 -29.05
N VAL A 506 -11.40 -14.17 -27.85
CA VAL A 506 -12.08 -12.96 -27.37
C VAL A 506 -11.05 -11.84 -27.31
N TYR A 507 -11.32 -10.80 -28.09
CA TYR A 507 -10.54 -9.58 -28.07
C TYR A 507 -11.38 -8.48 -27.39
N THR A 508 -10.80 -7.76 -26.46
CA THR A 508 -11.45 -6.70 -25.70
C THR A 508 -10.61 -5.43 -25.75
N GLU A 509 -11.26 -4.31 -25.97
CA GLU A 509 -10.67 -2.97 -25.84
C GLU A 509 -11.34 -2.19 -24.70
N ASN A 510 -10.55 -1.70 -23.76
CA ASN A 510 -10.97 -0.80 -22.71
C ASN A 510 -10.39 0.60 -22.94
N ARG A 511 -11.23 1.63 -22.91
CA ARG A 511 -10.81 3.03 -23.02
C ARG A 511 -11.46 3.83 -21.91
N PHE A 512 -10.64 4.35 -21.00
CA PHE A 512 -11.10 5.20 -19.91
C PHE A 512 -10.50 6.58 -20.06
N SER A 513 -11.30 7.60 -19.83
CA SER A 513 -10.85 8.99 -19.81
C SER A 513 -11.48 9.73 -18.64
N GLY A 514 -10.78 10.73 -18.14
CA GLY A 514 -11.26 11.49 -17.00
C GLY A 514 -10.68 12.89 -16.93
N LEU A 515 -11.47 13.80 -16.35
CA LEU A 515 -11.06 15.16 -16.02
C LEU A 515 -11.48 15.45 -14.60
N ALA A 516 -10.52 15.86 -13.77
CA ALA A 516 -10.72 16.15 -12.36
C ALA A 516 -10.33 17.58 -12.02
N LEU A 517 -11.11 18.22 -11.16
CA LEU A 517 -10.84 19.51 -10.57
C LEU A 517 -10.98 19.39 -9.06
N SER A 518 -10.01 19.93 -8.32
CA SER A 518 -10.11 20.06 -6.87
C SER A 518 -9.50 21.36 -6.39
N ASP A 519 -9.99 21.86 -5.24
CA ASP A 519 -9.40 22.96 -4.49
C ASP A 519 -9.24 22.52 -3.03
N THR A 520 -8.04 22.69 -2.48
CA THR A 520 -7.80 22.57 -1.04
C THR A 520 -7.63 23.97 -0.47
N LEU A 521 -8.62 24.38 0.32
CA LEU A 521 -8.65 25.67 0.99
C LEU A 521 -8.06 25.54 2.38
N GLY A 522 -7.08 26.38 2.70
CA GLY A 522 -6.48 26.47 4.04
C GLY A 522 -6.96 27.74 4.75
N PHE A 523 -7.41 27.54 5.99
CA PHE A 523 -7.88 28.62 6.89
C PHE A 523 -7.04 28.59 8.17
N PHE A 524 -6.94 29.76 8.84
CA PHE A 524 -6.23 29.90 10.11
C PHE A 524 -4.78 29.43 10.04
N ASP A 525 -4.05 29.89 9.01
CA ASP A 525 -2.67 29.47 8.69
C ASP A 525 -2.57 27.94 8.51
N ASP A 526 -3.48 27.40 7.69
CA ASP A 526 -3.59 25.98 7.32
C ASP A 526 -3.85 25.01 8.51
N ARG A 527 -4.39 25.52 9.62
CA ARG A 527 -4.91 24.67 10.70
C ARG A 527 -6.21 23.96 10.32
N LEU A 528 -7.02 24.57 9.47
CA LEU A 528 -8.21 23.96 8.90
C LEU A 528 -8.04 23.83 7.39
N LEU A 529 -8.03 22.59 6.89
CA LEU A 529 -7.96 22.29 5.48
C LEU A 529 -9.30 21.74 4.99
N LEU A 530 -9.85 22.31 3.93
CA LEU A 530 -11.08 21.86 3.27
C LEU A 530 -10.73 21.50 1.83
N THR A 531 -10.72 20.21 1.49
CA THR A 531 -10.51 19.72 0.13
C THR A 531 -11.85 19.39 -0.49
N LEU A 532 -12.17 20.02 -1.62
CA LEU A 532 -13.38 19.76 -2.43
C LEU A 532 -12.95 19.43 -3.85
N GLY A 533 -13.63 18.48 -4.47
CA GLY A 533 -13.33 18.14 -5.85
C GLY A 533 -14.41 17.31 -6.50
N ALA A 534 -14.33 17.25 -7.84
CA ALA A 534 -15.18 16.39 -8.65
C ALA A 534 -14.37 15.85 -9.83
N ARG A 535 -14.72 14.65 -10.28
CA ARG A 535 -14.11 14.01 -11.44
C ARG A 535 -15.19 13.55 -12.41
N TRP A 536 -15.12 14.01 -13.64
CA TRP A 536 -15.85 13.43 -14.77
C TRP A 536 -15.03 12.26 -15.30
N GLN A 537 -15.70 11.14 -15.59
CA GLN A 537 -15.06 9.92 -16.08
C GLN A 537 -15.95 9.27 -17.13
N ARG A 538 -15.35 8.75 -18.21
CA ARG A 538 -15.99 7.95 -19.24
C ARG A 538 -15.32 6.60 -19.33
N VAL A 539 -16.13 5.55 -19.38
CA VAL A 539 -15.72 4.15 -19.53
C VAL A 539 -16.31 3.64 -20.83
N LYS A 540 -15.45 3.17 -21.73
CA LYS A 540 -15.84 2.53 -22.96
C LYS A 540 -15.17 1.17 -23.08
N VAL A 541 -15.97 0.12 -23.37
CA VAL A 541 -15.51 -1.25 -23.60
C VAL A 541 -16.14 -1.76 -24.87
N ASP A 542 -15.30 -2.27 -25.76
CA ASP A 542 -15.71 -2.94 -27.00
C ASP A 542 -15.15 -4.37 -26.98
N ASP A 543 -15.98 -5.36 -27.33
CA ASP A 543 -15.62 -6.77 -27.38
C ASP A 543 -15.79 -7.37 -28.78
N TRP A 544 -14.94 -8.32 -29.14
CA TRP A 544 -15.02 -9.11 -30.37
C TRP A 544 -14.86 -10.59 -30.04
N THR A 545 -15.67 -11.44 -30.64
CA THR A 545 -15.52 -12.91 -30.59
C THR A 545 -15.21 -13.41 -31.97
N ASN A 546 -14.07 -14.11 -32.16
CA ASN A 546 -13.60 -14.59 -33.45
C ASN A 546 -13.57 -13.50 -34.53
N ASN A 547 -13.11 -12.28 -34.18
CA ASN A 547 -13.05 -11.08 -35.01
C ASN A 547 -14.42 -10.50 -35.40
N VAL A 548 -15.52 -10.95 -34.82
CA VAL A 548 -16.83 -10.35 -34.98
C VAL A 548 -17.11 -9.46 -33.78
N LYS A 549 -17.36 -8.18 -34.05
CA LYS A 549 -17.69 -7.22 -32.97
C LYS A 549 -19.01 -7.61 -32.31
N GLY A 550 -19.01 -7.64 -30.96
CA GLY A 550 -20.23 -7.82 -30.18
C GLY A 550 -21.23 -6.68 -30.42
N ASP A 551 -22.49 -7.01 -30.38
CA ASP A 551 -23.57 -6.04 -30.59
C ASP A 551 -23.70 -5.03 -29.45
N THR A 552 -23.18 -5.39 -28.26
CA THR A 552 -23.30 -4.62 -27.01
C THR A 552 -21.98 -3.92 -26.70
N ALA A 553 -21.87 -2.64 -27.01
CA ALA A 553 -20.74 -1.79 -26.63
C ALA A 553 -21.08 -1.04 -25.33
N TYR A 554 -20.22 -1.16 -24.32
CA TYR A 554 -20.35 -0.35 -23.11
C TYR A 554 -19.72 1.02 -23.34
N ASP A 555 -20.49 2.11 -23.19
CA ASP A 555 -19.99 3.48 -23.33
C ASP A 555 -20.79 4.41 -22.41
N GLU A 556 -20.27 4.60 -21.20
CA GLU A 556 -20.98 5.32 -20.14
C GLU A 556 -20.08 6.35 -19.45
N GLU A 557 -20.69 7.43 -18.96
CA GLU A 557 -19.99 8.49 -18.26
C GLU A 557 -20.63 8.86 -16.92
N LYS A 558 -19.81 9.40 -16.01
CA LYS A 558 -20.26 9.83 -14.69
C LYS A 558 -19.39 10.92 -14.10
N VAL A 559 -20.01 11.78 -13.28
CA VAL A 559 -19.32 12.72 -12.40
C VAL A 559 -19.40 12.19 -10.97
N SER A 560 -18.24 12.12 -10.29
CA SER A 560 -18.11 11.66 -8.90
C SER A 560 -17.55 12.81 -8.05
N PRO A 561 -18.33 13.42 -7.15
CA PRO A 561 -17.84 14.39 -6.18
C PRO A 561 -17.12 13.66 -5.03
N SER A 562 -16.13 14.32 -4.44
CA SER A 562 -15.47 13.88 -3.22
C SER A 562 -14.95 15.09 -2.46
N GLY A 563 -14.81 14.97 -1.15
CA GLY A 563 -14.27 16.04 -0.34
C GLY A 563 -13.85 15.56 1.04
N GLY A 564 -13.05 16.38 1.70
CA GLY A 564 -12.58 16.11 3.05
C GLY A 564 -12.28 17.39 3.80
N ILE A 565 -12.44 17.34 5.10
CA ILE A 565 -12.09 18.40 6.03
C ILE A 565 -11.09 17.84 7.05
N LEU A 566 -10.05 18.59 7.34
CA LEU A 566 -9.07 18.26 8.37
C LEU A 566 -8.83 19.47 9.24
N TYR A 567 -8.80 19.25 10.55
CA TYR A 567 -8.50 20.28 11.55
C TYR A 567 -7.36 19.83 12.44
N LYS A 568 -6.28 20.61 12.47
CA LYS A 568 -5.15 20.43 13.39
C LYS A 568 -5.54 21.03 14.75
N VAL A 569 -5.92 20.16 15.66
CA VAL A 569 -6.28 20.55 17.05
C VAL A 569 -5.04 21.08 17.77
N THR A 570 -3.93 20.34 17.65
CA THR A 570 -2.57 20.73 18.01
C THR A 570 -1.62 20.35 16.87
N ASP A 571 -0.34 20.60 17.02
CA ASP A 571 0.67 20.18 16.03
C ASP A 571 0.79 18.66 16.00
N GLU A 572 0.47 17.97 17.11
CA GLU A 572 0.51 16.52 17.24
C GLU A 572 -0.82 15.83 16.93
N LEU A 573 -1.96 16.54 16.97
CA LEU A 573 -3.29 15.95 16.82
C LEU A 573 -4.07 16.59 15.67
N SER A 574 -4.38 15.80 14.66
CA SER A 574 -5.30 16.15 13.58
C SER A 574 -6.55 15.28 13.63
N VAL A 575 -7.71 15.90 13.40
CA VAL A 575 -8.99 15.21 13.20
C VAL A 575 -9.53 15.50 11.81
N TYR A 576 -10.18 14.52 11.20
CA TYR A 576 -10.70 14.69 9.83
C TYR A 576 -12.03 14.00 9.61
N ALA A 577 -12.71 14.43 8.57
CA ALA A 577 -13.86 13.72 8.00
C ALA A 577 -13.79 13.79 6.47
N ASN A 578 -14.26 12.73 5.79
CA ASN A 578 -14.34 12.72 4.34
C ASN A 578 -15.64 12.08 3.82
N TYR A 579 -15.99 12.48 2.60
CA TYR A 579 -16.96 11.83 1.73
C TYR A 579 -16.27 11.52 0.41
N MET A 580 -16.31 10.26 -0.02
CA MET A 580 -15.64 9.80 -1.22
C MET A 580 -16.57 8.92 -2.05
N GLU A 581 -16.60 9.15 -3.37
CA GLU A 581 -17.27 8.28 -4.32
C GLU A 581 -16.25 7.49 -5.14
N GLY A 582 -16.53 6.19 -5.31
CA GLY A 582 -15.80 5.28 -6.19
C GLY A 582 -16.68 4.79 -7.33
N LEU A 583 -16.11 4.76 -8.53
CA LEU A 583 -16.79 4.35 -9.75
C LEU A 583 -16.25 2.99 -10.21
N SER A 584 -17.14 2.05 -10.44
CA SER A 584 -16.85 0.80 -11.14
C SER A 584 -17.65 0.72 -12.41
N GLN A 585 -17.13 0.01 -13.42
CA GLN A 585 -17.86 -0.29 -14.64
C GLN A 585 -19.21 -0.93 -14.31
N GLY A 586 -20.30 -0.50 -14.95
CA GLY A 586 -21.60 -1.11 -14.83
C GLY A 586 -21.61 -2.52 -15.44
N LYS A 587 -22.64 -3.25 -15.10
CA LYS A 587 -22.82 -4.63 -15.61
C LYS A 587 -23.70 -4.60 -16.87
N ILE A 588 -23.55 -5.62 -17.68
CA ILE A 588 -24.46 -5.94 -18.79
C ILE A 588 -25.31 -7.13 -18.33
N ALA A 589 -26.61 -7.05 -18.57
CA ALA A 589 -27.54 -8.12 -18.19
C ALA A 589 -27.20 -9.43 -18.92
N PRO A 590 -27.01 -10.55 -18.20
CA PRO A 590 -26.61 -11.81 -18.81
C PRO A 590 -27.76 -12.45 -19.61
N SER A 591 -27.43 -13.33 -20.56
CA SER A 591 -28.40 -14.06 -21.42
C SER A 591 -29.40 -14.94 -20.65
N THR A 592 -29.21 -15.14 -19.37
CA THR A 592 -30.15 -15.83 -18.47
C THR A 592 -31.27 -14.93 -17.96
N SER A 593 -31.21 -13.62 -18.25
CA SER A 593 -32.16 -12.59 -17.79
C SER A 593 -33.17 -12.27 -18.89
N ILE A 594 -34.36 -11.77 -18.50
CA ILE A 594 -35.38 -11.31 -19.46
C ILE A 594 -34.92 -10.04 -20.18
N ASN A 595 -34.14 -9.20 -19.49
CA ASN A 595 -33.54 -7.98 -20.01
C ASN A 595 -32.08 -8.22 -20.48
N GLU A 596 -31.85 -9.37 -21.16
CA GLU A 596 -30.56 -9.67 -21.79
C GLU A 596 -30.00 -8.45 -22.54
N ASP A 597 -28.68 -8.21 -22.44
CA ASP A 597 -27.95 -7.13 -23.07
C ASP A 597 -28.30 -5.71 -22.61
N GLU A 598 -29.18 -5.54 -21.61
CA GLU A 598 -29.36 -4.22 -20.99
C GLU A 598 -28.07 -3.75 -20.34
N ILE A 599 -27.58 -2.57 -20.75
CA ILE A 599 -26.39 -1.93 -20.22
C ILE A 599 -26.79 -1.07 -19.02
N PHE A 600 -26.14 -1.32 -17.88
CA PHE A 600 -26.32 -0.52 -16.67
C PHE A 600 -25.24 0.55 -16.57
N PRO A 601 -25.58 1.77 -16.09
CA PRO A 601 -24.59 2.82 -15.88
C PRO A 601 -23.53 2.40 -14.85
N PRO A 602 -22.36 3.06 -14.84
CA PRO A 602 -21.35 2.81 -13.83
C PRO A 602 -21.94 2.90 -12.43
N PHE A 603 -21.66 1.92 -11.58
CA PHE A 603 -22.15 1.94 -10.22
C PHE A 603 -21.20 2.70 -9.27
N ILE A 604 -21.82 3.41 -8.34
CA ILE A 604 -21.10 4.27 -7.40
C ILE A 604 -21.08 3.62 -6.02
N SER A 605 -19.88 3.38 -5.53
CA SER A 605 -19.63 3.09 -4.12
C SER A 605 -19.42 4.41 -3.37
N ARG A 606 -19.96 4.51 -2.16
CA ARG A 606 -19.90 5.73 -1.34
C ARG A 606 -19.30 5.44 0.00
N GLN A 607 -18.32 6.25 0.40
CA GLN A 607 -17.73 6.21 1.75
C GLN A 607 -18.00 7.51 2.49
N VAL A 608 -18.28 7.37 3.79
CA VAL A 608 -18.15 8.43 4.78
C VAL A 608 -17.19 7.92 5.85
N GLU A 609 -16.22 8.75 6.21
CA GLU A 609 -15.20 8.41 7.21
C GLU A 609 -14.95 9.59 8.14
N VAL A 610 -14.71 9.31 9.41
CA VAL A 610 -14.22 10.25 10.41
C VAL A 610 -13.04 9.62 11.11
N GLY A 611 -11.96 10.37 11.29
CA GLY A 611 -10.75 9.85 11.90
C GLY A 611 -9.93 10.88 12.67
N ALA A 612 -8.93 10.37 13.35
CA ALA A 612 -7.94 11.15 14.08
C ALA A 612 -6.54 10.58 13.88
N LYS A 613 -5.55 11.46 13.91
CA LYS A 613 -4.12 11.13 13.77
C LYS A 613 -3.36 11.82 14.88
N TYR A 614 -2.57 11.05 15.62
CA TYR A 614 -1.80 11.54 16.74
C TYR A 614 -0.32 11.20 16.55
N ASP A 615 0.48 12.22 16.32
CA ASP A 615 1.92 12.13 16.04
C ASP A 615 2.72 12.57 17.25
N LEU A 616 3.43 11.65 17.87
CA LEU A 616 4.33 11.91 19.01
C LEU A 616 5.78 12.11 18.59
N GLY A 617 6.06 12.25 17.27
CA GLY A 617 7.39 12.44 16.71
C GLY A 617 8.18 11.14 16.57
N SER A 618 8.23 10.30 17.60
CA SER A 618 8.89 9.00 17.55
C SER A 618 7.96 7.84 17.17
N PHE A 619 6.66 7.97 17.42
CA PHE A 619 5.64 7.01 16.98
C PHE A 619 4.30 7.72 16.82
N ALA A 620 3.41 7.13 16.04
CA ALA A 620 2.12 7.69 15.73
C ALA A 620 1.00 6.66 15.82
N PHE A 621 -0.20 7.17 16.11
CA PHE A 621 -1.46 6.43 16.04
C PHE A 621 -2.36 7.07 14.98
N THR A 622 -3.04 6.23 14.22
CA THR A 622 -4.15 6.68 13.37
C THR A 622 -5.38 5.84 13.67
N GLY A 623 -6.54 6.48 13.74
CA GLY A 623 -7.80 5.79 13.98
C GLY A 623 -8.90 6.37 13.11
N SER A 624 -9.77 5.50 12.57
CA SER A 624 -10.93 5.94 11.79
C SER A 624 -12.14 5.05 12.00
N VAL A 625 -13.32 5.65 11.82
CA VAL A 625 -14.61 4.97 11.71
C VAL A 625 -15.14 5.26 10.31
N PHE A 626 -15.54 4.24 9.59
CA PHE A 626 -15.99 4.38 8.21
C PHE A 626 -17.26 3.59 7.94
N ARG A 627 -17.97 4.05 6.89
CA ARG A 627 -19.06 3.32 6.25
C ARG A 627 -18.89 3.35 4.76
N ILE A 628 -18.85 2.18 4.11
CA ILE A 628 -18.80 2.02 2.67
C ILE A 628 -20.06 1.31 2.21
N LYS A 629 -20.75 1.86 1.18
CA LYS A 629 -21.91 1.24 0.52
C LYS A 629 -21.55 0.95 -0.91
N GLN A 630 -21.70 -0.32 -1.32
CA GLN A 630 -21.45 -0.78 -2.68
C GLN A 630 -22.72 -1.44 -3.22
N PRO A 631 -23.27 -1.02 -4.38
CA PRO A 631 -24.36 -1.71 -5.05
C PRO A 631 -23.96 -3.12 -5.47
N ALA A 632 -24.90 -4.07 -5.41
CA ALA A 632 -24.78 -5.42 -5.94
C ALA A 632 -25.79 -5.61 -7.07
N TYR A 633 -25.36 -6.25 -8.16
CA TYR A 633 -26.17 -6.56 -9.32
C TYR A 633 -26.50 -8.03 -9.34
N GLU A 634 -27.77 -8.38 -9.38
CA GLU A 634 -28.26 -9.74 -9.31
C GLU A 634 -29.48 -9.91 -10.24
N THR A 635 -29.69 -11.13 -10.76
CA THR A 635 -30.94 -11.48 -11.43
C THR A 635 -31.98 -11.83 -10.37
N ASN A 636 -33.07 -11.09 -10.34
CA ASN A 636 -34.21 -11.39 -9.49
C ASN A 636 -34.79 -12.77 -9.87
N ALA A 637 -34.81 -13.72 -8.94
CA ALA A 637 -35.24 -15.09 -9.20
C ALA A 637 -36.71 -15.21 -9.64
N ALA A 638 -37.58 -14.31 -9.17
CA ALA A 638 -39.01 -14.34 -9.49
C ALA A 638 -39.33 -13.62 -10.82
N SER A 639 -38.79 -12.44 -11.02
CA SER A 639 -39.01 -11.65 -12.24
C SER A 639 -38.05 -12.00 -13.37
N ARG A 640 -36.95 -12.70 -13.10
CA ARG A 640 -35.85 -12.96 -14.02
C ARG A 640 -35.23 -11.70 -14.66
N VAL A 641 -35.43 -10.53 -14.04
CA VAL A 641 -34.84 -9.26 -14.46
C VAL A 641 -33.53 -9.07 -13.72
N PHE A 642 -32.46 -8.81 -14.45
CA PHE A 642 -31.16 -8.43 -13.89
C PHE A 642 -31.16 -6.95 -13.54
N GLY A 643 -30.50 -6.55 -12.44
CA GLY A 643 -30.42 -5.14 -12.04
C GLY A 643 -29.75 -4.93 -10.68
N PRO A 644 -29.71 -3.68 -10.18
CA PRO A 644 -29.12 -3.35 -8.88
C PRO A 644 -30.04 -3.82 -7.73
N ASN A 645 -30.18 -5.13 -7.59
CA ASN A 645 -31.10 -5.79 -6.68
C ASN A 645 -30.46 -6.13 -5.31
N GLY A 646 -29.57 -5.30 -4.84
CA GLY A 646 -28.93 -5.46 -3.55
C GLY A 646 -27.85 -4.42 -3.31
N LYS A 647 -27.32 -4.42 -2.11
CA LYS A 647 -26.12 -3.67 -1.75
C LYS A 647 -25.38 -4.37 -0.64
N ARG A 648 -24.08 -4.14 -0.62
CA ARG A 648 -23.21 -4.46 0.49
C ARG A 648 -22.93 -3.19 1.28
N GLU A 649 -23.01 -3.25 2.59
CA GLU A 649 -22.69 -2.15 3.50
C GLU A 649 -21.64 -2.61 4.50
N ASN A 650 -20.45 -1.96 4.47
CA ASN A 650 -19.33 -2.22 5.35
C ASN A 650 -19.23 -1.05 6.35
N ASN A 651 -19.52 -1.32 7.63
CA ASN A 651 -19.26 -0.39 8.72
C ASN A 651 -18.01 -0.87 9.45
N GLY A 652 -17.04 0.00 9.70
CA GLY A 652 -15.80 -0.47 10.31
C GLY A 652 -15.10 0.56 11.17
N VAL A 653 -14.19 0.04 12.00
CA VAL A 653 -13.25 0.79 12.82
C VAL A 653 -11.86 0.28 12.51
N GLU A 654 -10.93 1.20 12.31
CA GLU A 654 -9.53 0.91 12.04
C GLU A 654 -8.64 1.68 13.00
N LEU A 655 -7.66 0.99 13.59
CA LEU A 655 -6.62 1.57 14.43
C LEU A 655 -5.27 1.09 13.94
N THR A 656 -4.32 2.00 13.72
CA THR A 656 -2.97 1.69 13.26
C THR A 656 -1.95 2.36 14.17
N ILE A 657 -0.84 1.68 14.43
CA ILE A 657 0.32 2.20 15.14
C ILE A 657 1.57 1.94 14.32
N PHE A 658 2.47 2.92 14.26
CA PHE A 658 3.79 2.77 13.64
C PHE A 658 4.83 3.69 14.29
N GLY A 659 6.10 3.31 14.19
CA GLY A 659 7.23 4.10 14.69
C GLY A 659 8.05 3.41 15.77
N GLU A 660 8.80 4.21 16.51
CA GLU A 660 9.76 3.78 17.55
C GLU A 660 9.38 4.36 18.92
N PRO A 661 8.40 3.76 19.63
CA PRO A 661 7.94 4.27 20.92
C PRO A 661 9.02 4.26 22.00
N LEU A 662 10.00 3.37 21.89
CA LEU A 662 11.20 3.33 22.74
C LEU A 662 12.41 3.15 21.83
N LYS A 663 13.53 3.79 22.16
CA LYS A 663 14.75 3.68 21.37
C LYS A 663 15.15 2.22 21.16
N GLY A 664 15.28 1.81 19.90
CA GLY A 664 15.56 0.44 19.49
C GLY A 664 14.39 -0.52 19.59
N PHE A 665 13.17 -0.04 19.90
CA PHE A 665 11.95 -0.86 19.86
C PHE A 665 10.93 -0.23 18.92
N ARG A 666 10.65 -0.89 17.80
CA ARG A 666 9.78 -0.43 16.73
C ARG A 666 8.50 -1.24 16.68
N LEU A 667 7.40 -0.58 16.39
CA LEU A 667 6.07 -1.19 16.19
C LEU A 667 5.53 -0.82 14.82
N LEU A 668 4.83 -1.76 14.19
CA LEU A 668 4.09 -1.57 12.96
C LEU A 668 2.89 -2.51 12.96
N GLY A 669 1.69 -1.97 12.78
CA GLY A 669 0.50 -2.80 12.69
C GLY A 669 -0.76 -2.10 13.15
N GLY A 670 -1.79 -2.89 13.46
CA GLY A 670 -3.07 -2.37 13.90
C GLY A 670 -4.16 -3.42 13.97
N VAL A 671 -5.38 -2.91 14.12
CA VAL A 671 -6.60 -3.70 14.23
C VAL A 671 -7.66 -3.10 13.31
N MET A 672 -8.36 -3.94 12.59
CA MET A 672 -9.56 -3.59 11.85
C MET A 672 -10.73 -4.43 12.32
N TYR A 673 -11.84 -3.77 12.58
CA TYR A 673 -13.17 -4.38 12.76
C TYR A 673 -14.06 -3.97 11.59
N ILE A 674 -14.76 -4.92 10.97
CA ILE A 674 -15.74 -4.66 9.92
C ILE A 674 -17.01 -5.46 10.19
N ASP A 675 -18.14 -4.75 10.29
CA ASP A 675 -19.47 -5.29 10.17
C ASP A 675 -19.93 -5.12 8.71
N SER A 676 -19.91 -6.21 7.97
CA SER A 676 -20.22 -6.23 6.54
C SER A 676 -21.53 -6.98 6.29
N GLU A 677 -22.58 -6.27 5.90
CA GLU A 677 -23.92 -6.80 5.71
C GLU A 677 -24.40 -6.71 4.26
N LEU A 678 -25.16 -7.72 3.85
CA LEU A 678 -25.99 -7.68 2.66
C LEU A 678 -27.33 -7.01 2.98
N LYS A 679 -27.77 -6.08 2.13
CA LYS A 679 -29.03 -5.32 2.31
C LYS A 679 -29.79 -5.18 1.00
N ASN A 680 -31.10 -5.17 1.09
CA ASN A 680 -32.01 -5.03 -0.06
C ASN A 680 -31.75 -6.10 -1.13
N THR A 681 -31.40 -7.31 -0.71
CA THR A 681 -31.23 -8.46 -1.59
C THR A 681 -32.57 -8.86 -2.21
N THR A 682 -32.54 -9.59 -3.31
CA THR A 682 -33.72 -10.04 -3.99
C THR A 682 -34.70 -10.75 -3.05
N GLY A 683 -35.91 -10.16 -2.88
CA GLY A 683 -36.92 -10.67 -1.97
C GLY A 683 -36.53 -10.63 -0.48
N GLY A 684 -35.47 -9.90 -0.11
CA GLY A 684 -34.94 -9.83 1.24
C GLY A 684 -34.32 -11.12 1.76
N THR A 685 -34.01 -12.08 0.87
CA THR A 685 -33.61 -13.46 1.20
C THR A 685 -32.34 -13.50 2.06
N PHE A 686 -31.39 -12.62 1.80
CA PHE A 686 -30.09 -12.57 2.50
C PHE A 686 -29.89 -11.28 3.28
N ASP A 687 -30.96 -10.49 3.50
CA ASP A 687 -30.87 -9.23 4.24
C ASP A 687 -30.41 -9.47 5.68
N GLY A 688 -29.37 -8.74 6.11
CA GLY A 688 -28.76 -8.91 7.43
C GLY A 688 -27.70 -10.01 7.50
N ASN A 689 -27.53 -10.83 6.45
CA ASN A 689 -26.42 -11.77 6.39
C ASN A 689 -25.09 -11.06 6.17
N ARG A 690 -24.02 -11.64 6.68
CA ARG A 690 -22.65 -11.15 6.44
C ARG A 690 -22.26 -11.34 5.00
N ALA A 691 -21.58 -10.36 4.44
CA ALA A 691 -21.04 -10.48 3.10
C ALA A 691 -19.93 -11.55 3.05
N PRO A 692 -19.91 -12.43 2.02
CA PRO A 692 -18.91 -13.47 1.86
C PRO A 692 -17.47 -12.91 1.86
N ALA A 693 -16.52 -13.77 2.23
CA ALA A 693 -15.07 -13.52 2.22
C ALA A 693 -14.61 -12.30 3.04
N THR A 694 -15.42 -11.84 3.99
CA THR A 694 -15.10 -10.68 4.83
C THR A 694 -15.01 -11.09 6.29
N PRO A 695 -13.81 -11.14 6.86
CA PRO A 695 -13.63 -11.36 8.29
C PRO A 695 -14.11 -10.14 9.08
N GLU A 696 -14.67 -10.37 10.25
CA GLU A 696 -15.12 -9.31 11.16
C GLU A 696 -13.94 -8.61 11.83
N TYR A 697 -12.91 -9.37 12.20
CA TYR A 697 -11.70 -8.86 12.82
C TYR A 697 -10.45 -9.25 12.00
N ASN A 698 -9.55 -8.28 11.88
CA ASN A 698 -8.22 -8.49 11.33
C ASN A 698 -7.22 -7.75 12.22
N VAL A 699 -6.22 -8.48 12.74
CA VAL A 699 -5.19 -7.93 13.64
C VAL A 699 -3.85 -8.30 13.09
N ASN A 700 -3.02 -7.30 12.81
CA ASN A 700 -1.65 -7.49 12.34
C ASN A 700 -0.75 -6.62 13.22
N VAL A 701 0.16 -7.23 13.97
CA VAL A 701 1.09 -6.50 14.83
C VAL A 701 2.48 -7.07 14.68
N GLY A 702 3.39 -6.23 14.24
CA GLY A 702 4.83 -6.49 14.14
C GLY A 702 5.62 -5.67 15.14
N ALA A 703 6.67 -6.25 15.71
CA ALA A 703 7.63 -5.60 16.58
C ALA A 703 9.06 -5.93 16.17
N GLU A 704 9.94 -4.94 16.26
CA GLU A 704 11.38 -5.12 16.12
C GLU A 704 12.08 -4.59 17.39
N TRP A 705 13.09 -5.31 17.84
CA TRP A 705 13.86 -4.94 19.03
C TRP A 705 15.35 -5.06 18.78
N ASP A 706 16.05 -3.93 18.89
CA ASP A 706 17.50 -3.89 18.84
C ASP A 706 18.06 -4.40 20.17
N VAL A 707 18.81 -5.48 20.11
CA VAL A 707 19.36 -6.12 21.32
C VAL A 707 20.48 -5.26 21.90
N PRO A 708 20.32 -4.66 23.10
CA PRO A 708 21.28 -3.67 23.59
C PRO A 708 22.69 -4.24 23.83
N THR A 709 22.77 -5.53 24.12
CA THR A 709 24.03 -6.22 24.42
C THR A 709 24.79 -6.71 23.19
N VAL A 710 24.15 -6.72 22.02
CA VAL A 710 24.73 -7.18 20.75
C VAL A 710 24.51 -6.13 19.67
N GLN A 711 25.49 -5.25 19.51
CA GLN A 711 25.39 -4.15 18.54
C GLN A 711 25.10 -4.67 17.12
N GLY A 712 24.09 -4.13 16.49
CA GLY A 712 23.69 -4.49 15.13
C GLY A 712 22.70 -5.66 15.03
N LEU A 713 22.37 -6.34 16.16
CA LEU A 713 21.37 -7.40 16.20
C LEU A 713 19.99 -6.84 16.49
N THR A 714 19.03 -7.10 15.61
CA THR A 714 17.60 -6.81 15.78
C THR A 714 16.83 -8.13 15.75
N LEU A 715 15.97 -8.36 16.73
CA LEU A 715 15.00 -9.45 16.73
C LEU A 715 13.66 -8.93 16.23
N THR A 716 12.93 -9.75 15.47
CA THR A 716 11.64 -9.39 14.91
C THR A 716 10.57 -10.42 15.22
N GLY A 717 9.33 -9.97 15.42
CA GLY A 717 8.17 -10.84 15.59
C GLY A 717 6.93 -10.21 14.99
N ARG A 718 6.06 -11.02 14.40
CA ARG A 718 4.77 -10.58 13.84
C ARG A 718 3.69 -11.58 14.20
N GLY A 719 2.54 -11.07 14.65
CA GLY A 719 1.32 -11.84 14.87
C GLY A 719 0.22 -11.35 13.95
N ILE A 720 -0.47 -12.28 13.29
CA ILE A 720 -1.61 -12.02 12.41
C ILE A 720 -2.78 -12.86 12.91
N TYR A 721 -3.93 -12.24 13.12
CA TYR A 721 -5.19 -12.91 13.44
C TYR A 721 -6.26 -12.47 12.44
N THR A 722 -7.01 -13.42 11.91
CA THR A 722 -8.15 -13.19 11.03
C THR A 722 -9.33 -14.00 11.54
N SER A 723 -10.47 -13.37 11.78
CA SER A 723 -11.69 -14.07 12.22
C SER A 723 -12.28 -14.93 11.11
N SER A 724 -13.26 -15.76 11.46
CA SER A 724 -14.02 -16.62 10.54
C SER A 724 -14.63 -15.80 9.38
N GLN A 725 -14.84 -16.46 8.24
CA GLN A 725 -15.41 -15.87 7.03
C GLN A 725 -16.43 -16.81 6.41
N TYR A 726 -17.54 -16.27 5.93
CA TYR A 726 -18.51 -17.05 5.14
C TYR A 726 -18.08 -17.15 3.67
N LEU A 727 -18.43 -18.27 3.02
CA LEU A 727 -18.21 -18.51 1.59
C LEU A 727 -19.41 -18.07 0.75
N ASP A 728 -20.61 -18.09 1.31
CA ASP A 728 -21.87 -17.89 0.61
C ASP A 728 -22.72 -16.79 1.24
N GLN A 729 -23.61 -16.21 0.45
CA GLN A 729 -24.53 -15.16 0.91
C GLN A 729 -25.55 -15.69 1.94
N ALA A 730 -25.82 -16.99 1.92
CA ALA A 730 -26.73 -17.62 2.88
C ALA A 730 -26.10 -17.85 4.26
N ASN A 731 -24.79 -17.61 4.40
CA ASN A 731 -24.00 -17.87 5.61
C ASN A 731 -24.11 -19.33 6.10
N THR A 732 -24.15 -20.26 5.17
CA THR A 732 -24.28 -21.71 5.46
C THR A 732 -22.94 -22.44 5.48
N LYS A 733 -21.92 -21.85 4.86
CA LYS A 733 -20.56 -22.38 4.77
C LYS A 733 -19.59 -21.32 5.23
N ASP A 734 -18.68 -21.68 6.10
CA ASP A 734 -17.67 -20.78 6.65
C ASP A 734 -16.33 -21.48 6.81
N ILE A 735 -15.27 -20.68 6.95
CA ILE A 735 -13.94 -21.09 7.39
C ILE A 735 -13.70 -20.54 8.79
N ASP A 736 -12.96 -21.32 9.58
CA ASP A 736 -12.56 -20.94 10.93
C ASP A 736 -11.66 -19.71 10.98
N SER A 737 -11.58 -19.08 12.15
CA SER A 737 -10.56 -18.06 12.42
C SER A 737 -9.16 -18.65 12.34
N SER A 738 -8.20 -17.82 11.99
CA SER A 738 -6.80 -18.23 11.84
C SER A 738 -5.85 -17.29 12.55
N GLU A 739 -4.72 -17.85 12.96
CA GLU A 739 -3.59 -17.15 13.57
C GLU A 739 -2.28 -17.61 12.95
N ARG A 740 -1.42 -16.66 12.66
CA ARG A 740 -0.08 -16.89 12.15
C ARG A 740 0.92 -16.09 12.99
N PHE A 741 2.03 -16.72 13.33
CA PHE A 741 3.15 -16.08 13.99
C PHE A 741 4.41 -16.23 13.15
N ASP A 742 5.11 -15.12 12.97
CA ASP A 742 6.37 -15.05 12.26
C ASP A 742 7.43 -14.51 13.21
N VAL A 743 8.65 -15.03 13.12
CA VAL A 743 9.80 -14.58 13.92
C VAL A 743 11.01 -14.42 13.02
N GLY A 744 11.91 -13.53 13.41
CA GLY A 744 13.12 -13.32 12.63
C GLY A 744 14.22 -12.61 13.40
N ALA A 745 15.37 -12.48 12.74
CA ALA A 745 16.51 -11.73 13.20
C ALA A 745 17.22 -11.04 12.04
N ARG A 746 17.75 -9.87 12.31
CA ARG A 746 18.61 -9.11 11.40
C ARG A 746 19.90 -8.76 12.13
N TYR A 747 21.04 -9.02 11.50
CA TYR A 747 22.35 -8.69 12.05
C TYR A 747 23.15 -7.85 11.05
N ALA A 748 23.37 -6.59 11.37
CA ALA A 748 24.12 -5.64 10.55
C ALA A 748 25.50 -5.40 11.19
N PHE A 749 26.57 -5.60 10.42
CA PHE A 749 27.95 -5.40 10.86
C PHE A 749 28.82 -4.89 9.72
N LYS A 750 30.02 -4.43 10.02
CA LYS A 750 30.97 -3.93 9.03
C LYS A 750 32.15 -4.90 8.85
N VAL A 751 32.52 -5.11 7.58
CA VAL A 751 33.75 -5.82 7.17
C VAL A 751 34.49 -4.88 6.24
N ASP A 752 35.69 -4.46 6.58
CA ASP A 752 36.49 -3.52 5.78
C ASP A 752 35.70 -2.29 5.31
N GLN A 753 34.96 -1.67 6.23
CA GLN A 753 34.06 -0.52 6.00
C GLN A 753 32.80 -0.81 5.16
N LYS A 754 32.65 -1.99 4.60
CA LYS A 754 31.43 -2.41 3.88
C LYS A 754 30.40 -2.90 4.87
N THR A 755 29.16 -2.48 4.67
CA THR A 755 28.06 -2.96 5.51
C THR A 755 27.58 -4.32 5.02
N VAL A 756 27.57 -5.30 5.90
CA VAL A 756 26.99 -6.62 5.67
C VAL A 756 25.74 -6.76 6.55
N THR A 757 24.62 -7.11 5.95
CA THR A 757 23.37 -7.35 6.68
C THR A 757 22.89 -8.78 6.41
N LEU A 758 22.84 -9.58 7.45
CA LEU A 758 22.25 -10.92 7.42
C LEU A 758 20.81 -10.83 7.92
N ARG A 759 19.89 -11.52 7.27
CA ARG A 759 18.48 -11.63 7.69
C ARG A 759 18.05 -13.09 7.67
N ALA A 760 17.31 -13.47 8.69
CA ALA A 760 16.70 -14.79 8.79
C ALA A 760 15.29 -14.62 9.35
N ASN A 761 14.27 -15.08 8.62
CA ASN A 761 12.87 -15.05 9.03
C ASN A 761 12.28 -16.44 8.92
N VAL A 762 11.38 -16.77 9.82
CA VAL A 762 10.53 -17.96 9.76
C VAL A 762 9.09 -17.49 9.79
N GLU A 763 8.41 -17.65 8.68
CA GLU A 763 6.98 -17.36 8.55
C GLU A 763 6.16 -18.60 8.95
N ASN A 764 5.00 -18.39 9.56
CA ASN A 764 4.16 -19.46 10.07
C ASN A 764 4.95 -20.42 10.96
N VAL A 765 5.64 -19.89 11.97
CA VAL A 765 6.58 -20.67 12.84
C VAL A 765 5.90 -21.87 13.49
N MET A 766 4.59 -21.79 13.76
CA MET A 766 3.80 -22.87 14.36
C MET A 766 3.38 -23.95 13.35
N ASP A 767 3.66 -23.75 12.05
CA ASP A 767 3.31 -24.65 10.95
C ASP A 767 1.81 -25.00 10.91
N LYS A 768 0.97 -24.00 11.21
CA LYS A 768 -0.48 -24.17 11.20
C LYS A 768 -1.01 -24.27 9.77
N ARG A 769 -1.88 -25.26 9.53
CA ARG A 769 -2.64 -25.40 8.29
C ARG A 769 -4.03 -24.84 8.48
N TYR A 770 -4.43 -23.91 7.64
CA TYR A 770 -5.74 -23.27 7.70
C TYR A 770 -6.13 -22.70 6.34
N TRP A 771 -7.42 -22.47 6.16
CA TRP A 771 -7.89 -21.68 5.02
C TRP A 771 -7.69 -20.19 5.32
N SER A 772 -6.80 -19.55 4.58
CA SER A 772 -6.47 -18.15 4.79
C SER A 772 -7.51 -17.17 4.25
N SER A 773 -8.30 -17.63 3.27
CA SER A 773 -9.35 -16.82 2.65
C SER A 773 -10.48 -17.70 2.09
N ALA A 774 -11.69 -17.16 2.13
CA ALA A 774 -12.87 -17.69 1.42
C ALA A 774 -13.00 -17.11 0.00
N GLY A 775 -11.97 -16.45 -0.53
CA GLY A 775 -11.97 -15.75 -1.81
C GLY A 775 -12.26 -14.26 -1.66
N ALA A 776 -12.82 -13.66 -2.70
CA ALA A 776 -13.32 -12.29 -2.70
C ALA A 776 -14.81 -12.27 -3.09
N SER A 777 -15.58 -11.35 -2.54
CA SER A 777 -17.04 -11.35 -2.66
C SER A 777 -17.57 -11.08 -4.08
N ASP A 778 -16.77 -10.44 -4.90
CA ASP A 778 -17.05 -10.04 -6.28
C ASP A 778 -16.17 -10.78 -7.29
N ASP A 779 -15.52 -11.86 -6.85
CA ASP A 779 -14.70 -12.70 -7.70
C ASP A 779 -15.55 -13.60 -8.58
N SER A 780 -15.16 -13.75 -9.83
CA SER A 780 -15.77 -14.68 -10.77
C SER A 780 -15.46 -16.16 -10.44
N GLU A 781 -14.42 -16.40 -9.63
CA GLU A 781 -13.98 -17.73 -9.19
C GLU A 781 -13.85 -17.78 -7.66
N PRO A 782 -14.96 -17.72 -6.88
CA PRO A 782 -14.89 -17.80 -5.43
C PRO A 782 -14.32 -19.17 -5.01
N GLY A 783 -13.54 -19.19 -3.95
CA GLY A 783 -12.96 -20.44 -3.47
C GLY A 783 -12.02 -20.24 -2.29
N LEU A 784 -11.76 -21.36 -1.63
CA LEU A 784 -10.88 -21.42 -0.47
C LEU A 784 -9.41 -21.29 -0.90
N THR A 785 -8.66 -20.52 -0.16
CA THR A 785 -7.22 -20.36 -0.31
C THR A 785 -6.52 -21.04 0.86
N LEU A 786 -5.69 -22.04 0.60
CA LEU A 786 -4.88 -22.69 1.63
C LEU A 786 -3.72 -21.77 2.04
N ALA A 787 -3.45 -21.65 3.33
CA ALA A 787 -2.35 -20.86 3.87
C ALA A 787 -1.00 -21.46 3.50
N THR A 788 -0.01 -20.58 3.28
CA THR A 788 1.37 -21.01 3.01
C THR A 788 1.93 -21.78 4.21
N PRO A 789 2.54 -22.97 4.01
CA PRO A 789 3.23 -23.69 5.05
C PRO A 789 4.36 -22.89 5.69
N ARG A 790 4.97 -23.42 6.75
CA ARG A 790 6.14 -22.77 7.36
C ARG A 790 7.24 -22.52 6.33
N THR A 791 7.69 -21.28 6.24
CA THR A 791 8.66 -20.83 5.23
C THR A 791 9.88 -20.23 5.90
N TYR A 792 11.06 -20.66 5.52
CA TYR A 792 12.34 -20.12 5.98
C TYR A 792 12.88 -19.16 4.92
N LEU A 793 13.22 -17.95 5.33
CA LEU A 793 13.79 -16.91 4.46
C LEU A 793 15.14 -16.49 5.04
N ILE A 794 16.20 -16.60 4.25
CA ILE A 794 17.55 -16.18 4.64
C ILE A 794 18.09 -15.27 3.54
N SER A 795 18.72 -14.17 3.93
CA SER A 795 19.43 -13.33 2.97
C SER A 795 20.69 -12.71 3.56
N ALA A 796 21.65 -12.45 2.68
CA ALA A 796 22.87 -11.71 2.97
C ALA A 796 23.00 -10.56 1.96
N THR A 797 23.01 -9.33 2.47
CA THR A 797 23.20 -8.12 1.67
C THR A 797 24.55 -7.52 1.98
N VAL A 798 25.35 -7.21 0.94
CA VAL A 798 26.64 -6.52 1.06
C VAL A 798 26.54 -5.19 0.31
N GLY A 799 26.76 -4.09 1.04
CA GLY A 799 26.85 -2.73 0.49
C GLY A 799 28.30 -2.30 0.30
N PHE A 800 28.62 -1.70 -0.86
CA PHE A 800 29.97 -1.25 -1.26
C PHE A 800 30.06 0.26 -1.36
#